data_b6b0f95cd02f42bc4f8ee8d86d7b1ce4
#
_entry.id   b6b0f95cd02f42bc4f8ee8d86d7b1ce4
#
_cell.length_a   1.000
_cell.length_b   1.000
_cell.length_c   1.000
_cell.angle_alpha   90.00
_cell.angle_beta   90.00
_cell.angle_gamma   90.00
#
_symmetry.space_group_name_H-M   'P 1'
#
loop_
_entity.id
_entity.type
_entity.pdbx_description
1 polymer ?
#
loop_
_entity_poly.entity_id
_entity_poly.type
_entity_poly.pdbx_seq_one_letter_code
_entity_poly.pdbx_strand_id
1 'polypeptide(L)'
;MISNSSINTEESPERGLDPQFNLVCQFLEDIEEHFKYKILLHSRQIISRKTLYIPIHFTLERNYRHEIETFWGYGESEAQLKDTYTIKSREAHGKNDGFAQPKHRILWEDGKKQHHKLMILADPGMGKSALLRREAALIASEEKQKLLAGDITLDEAIFPIFIRLADLDEARGEIIDIIPKLVGKIYHKNWLEIEPILLDKLRQGKCILLFNALDEVPKERRNQLADKINGFLDNYPCPIICTSRIVGYGGAFIKGAKELEIVPFSQPQIEAFIQKWFAEVVVSEHGGLAEGLIEELRQKPQLRGLAQNPRLLYLLCTLYGEKEITIPARRCEIYAKTVDYLLGKWSVKSESQSPEYIQAKIRLLSDLAYRFTCQGKDIFDPDELIYQIGEYLKDDSVKSQLNNATPEALLSELSGENGILHKLAKESERYVFIHRFTQDYLTACYLKQAIAENLEEGIALAKEHFWEYDWHQPLSLLAGLMENPLPLLEAITREKDDIFSTLLLLAGQAIAECEENVNLSEKGENTENLKSDNVTKNEEHLHRLIPEIIDHIYKLWQAYPFVGFIASTVVALGQANSQMLQQLETELSEKRYYTRKDFIAAVIAILGQIGSPQAVETLIKALNEGPWYVRAESAAALGRIGTTQAFNALIKALNDDDNSVRGEVAEALGKIGTPEAIKGLVIALHDDDSYVRGEAAVALAKIGTAEASHELIKVLNHPDKFVRWEATAACHITSPSVLRSLINALNHYDRNIREEAAMVLGRIGTSVALKALVPALRDNDRIVREEAAEALMRASDPQTINALIPALCDRDRIVRADAAQALGRIGSPQALNALSEAIHDEDSEVKKYVAEALGEIGTLKALDILIPALQDRNSEVRGAAATALGKIGSERAVNALIPSLQDQNWLVRDKAAVALSRIGTKETFEKLLQLPKQYIYRPEIYSLIRTLAVRFSREKIPLIPVYPELIEPFGFIHQLWRKLVV
;
A
#
# COMPACT_ATOMS: atom_id res chain seq x y z
N MET A 1 -23.58 55.28 -43.16
CA MET A 1 -22.32 56.02 -43.04
C MET A 1 -21.75 55.69 -41.64
N ILE A 2 -20.97 54.70 -41.50
CA ILE A 2 -19.96 54.50 -40.43
C ILE A 2 -18.88 53.60 -41.02
N SER A 3 -17.68 54.16 -40.97
CA SER A 3 -16.48 53.67 -41.60
C SER A 3 -15.94 52.38 -41.06
N ASN A 4 -15.59 51.46 -41.95
CA ASN A 4 -14.70 50.33 -41.67
C ASN A 4 -13.30 50.83 -41.33
N SER A 5 -12.81 50.57 -40.15
CA SER A 5 -11.41 50.52 -39.82
C SER A 5 -10.90 49.08 -39.89
N SER A 6 -10.16 48.78 -40.94
CA SER A 6 -9.39 47.61 -41.17
C SER A 6 -8.33 47.42 -40.05
N ILE A 7 -8.49 46.38 -39.25
CA ILE A 7 -7.42 45.91 -38.38
C ILE A 7 -6.53 45.00 -39.24
N ASN A 8 -5.32 45.49 -39.52
CA ASN A 8 -4.25 44.65 -40.06
C ASN A 8 -3.96 43.51 -39.09
N THR A 9 -4.37 42.30 -39.44
CA THR A 9 -3.79 41.07 -38.89
C THR A 9 -2.43 40.91 -39.58
N GLU A 10 -1.37 41.18 -38.82
CA GLU A 10 -0.02 40.74 -39.18
C GLU A 10 -0.08 39.21 -39.24
N GLU A 11 0.03 38.67 -40.46
CA GLU A 11 0.30 37.28 -40.73
C GLU A 11 1.63 36.92 -40.05
N SER A 12 1.59 36.11 -39.01
CA SER A 12 2.75 35.43 -38.52
C SER A 12 3.33 34.58 -39.67
N PRO A 13 4.64 34.57 -39.92
CA PRO A 13 5.21 33.81 -41.01
C PRO A 13 4.92 32.34 -40.79
N GLU A 14 4.17 31.71 -41.67
CA GLU A 14 4.09 30.25 -41.80
C GLU A 14 5.54 29.75 -41.99
N ARG A 15 6.18 29.36 -40.89
CA ARG A 15 7.34 28.49 -40.98
C ARG A 15 6.79 27.19 -41.55
N GLY A 16 7.20 26.88 -42.79
CA GLY A 16 7.03 25.56 -43.35
C GLY A 16 7.66 24.57 -42.37
N LEU A 17 6.83 24.00 -41.51
CA LEU A 17 7.27 23.11 -40.45
C LEU A 17 7.87 21.87 -41.12
N ASP A 18 9.10 21.55 -40.75
CA ASP A 18 9.79 20.33 -41.12
C ASP A 18 8.81 19.14 -41.02
N PRO A 19 8.70 18.29 -42.08
CA PRO A 19 7.83 17.11 -42.03
C PRO A 19 8.05 16.23 -40.80
N GLN A 20 9.29 16.14 -40.30
CA GLN A 20 9.63 15.44 -39.08
C GLN A 20 9.03 16.08 -37.82
N PHE A 21 8.97 17.40 -37.77
CA PHE A 21 8.36 18.14 -36.68
C PHE A 21 6.87 17.82 -36.57
N ASN A 22 6.15 17.87 -37.68
CA ASN A 22 4.72 17.55 -37.71
C ASN A 22 4.45 16.09 -37.32
N LEU A 23 5.29 15.17 -37.78
CA LEU A 23 5.19 13.75 -37.48
C LEU A 23 5.38 13.49 -35.99
N VAL A 24 6.37 14.10 -35.33
CA VAL A 24 6.62 13.97 -33.90
C VAL A 24 5.49 14.57 -33.07
N CYS A 25 5.01 15.77 -33.44
CA CYS A 25 3.85 16.37 -32.79
C CYS A 25 2.60 15.49 -32.88
N GLN A 26 2.35 14.90 -34.06
CA GLN A 26 1.22 14.00 -34.24
C GLN A 26 1.38 12.70 -33.41
N PHE A 27 2.56 12.14 -33.35
CA PHE A 27 2.84 10.95 -32.53
C PHE A 27 2.60 11.23 -31.03
N LEU A 28 3.06 12.36 -30.52
CA LEU A 28 2.81 12.77 -29.15
C LEU A 28 1.31 13.01 -28.88
N GLU A 29 0.60 13.58 -29.86
CA GLU A 29 -0.85 13.76 -29.78
C GLU A 29 -1.60 12.42 -29.74
N ASP A 30 -1.22 11.47 -30.59
CA ASP A 30 -1.81 10.13 -30.61
C ASP A 30 -1.60 9.41 -29.27
N ILE A 31 -0.44 9.56 -28.60
CA ILE A 31 -0.18 9.04 -27.25
C ILE A 31 -1.08 9.75 -26.23
N GLU A 32 -1.13 11.08 -26.25
CA GLU A 32 -1.97 11.87 -25.36
C GLU A 32 -3.43 11.42 -25.46
N GLU A 33 -3.98 11.37 -26.66
CA GLU A 33 -5.38 10.99 -26.89
C GLU A 33 -5.67 9.55 -26.49
N HIS A 34 -4.75 8.61 -26.77
CA HIS A 34 -4.92 7.20 -26.41
C HIS A 34 -5.06 6.99 -24.91
N PHE A 35 -4.34 7.78 -24.09
CA PHE A 35 -4.33 7.62 -22.63
C PHE A 35 -5.13 8.68 -21.88
N LYS A 36 -5.58 9.73 -22.50
CA LYS A 36 -6.27 10.88 -21.86
C LYS A 36 -7.62 10.51 -21.26
N TYR A 37 -8.37 9.64 -21.93
CA TYR A 37 -9.74 9.34 -21.59
C TYR A 37 -9.93 7.94 -21.01
N LYS A 38 -10.93 7.81 -20.17
CA LYS A 38 -11.46 6.55 -19.64
C LYS A 38 -12.96 6.50 -19.88
N ILE A 39 -13.45 5.41 -20.44
CA ILE A 39 -14.86 5.14 -20.54
C ILE A 39 -15.34 4.66 -19.17
N LEU A 40 -16.36 5.32 -18.63
CA LEU A 40 -16.98 4.92 -17.38
C LEU A 40 -17.84 3.69 -17.59
N LEU A 41 -17.69 2.77 -16.67
CA LEU A 41 -18.32 1.46 -16.76
C LEU A 41 -19.86 1.52 -16.82
N HIS A 42 -20.53 2.48 -16.16
CA HIS A 42 -21.98 2.51 -15.99
C HIS A 42 -22.74 3.40 -16.99
N SER A 43 -22.13 4.45 -17.51
CA SER A 43 -22.79 5.47 -18.32
C SER A 43 -22.31 5.58 -19.75
N ARG A 44 -21.27 4.83 -20.13
CA ARG A 44 -20.50 4.99 -21.39
C ARG A 44 -19.96 6.42 -21.59
N GLN A 45 -20.00 7.25 -20.56
CA GLN A 45 -19.41 8.57 -20.61
C GLN A 45 -17.89 8.50 -20.71
N ILE A 46 -17.34 9.32 -21.58
CA ILE A 46 -15.91 9.50 -21.73
C ILE A 46 -15.48 10.60 -20.76
N ILE A 47 -14.70 10.24 -19.74
CA ILE A 47 -14.19 11.19 -18.76
C ILE A 47 -12.67 11.28 -18.87
N SER A 48 -12.16 12.50 -18.75
CA SER A 48 -10.72 12.73 -18.68
C SER A 48 -10.15 12.09 -17.40
N ARG A 49 -9.08 11.31 -17.53
CA ARG A 49 -8.37 10.77 -16.38
C ARG A 49 -7.81 11.86 -15.47
N LYS A 50 -7.59 13.05 -16.00
CA LYS A 50 -7.15 14.21 -15.23
C LYS A 50 -8.22 14.69 -14.26
N THR A 51 -9.48 14.64 -14.62
CA THR A 51 -10.61 15.11 -13.79
C THR A 51 -10.83 14.24 -12.55
N LEU A 52 -10.80 12.91 -12.70
CA LEU A 52 -10.99 11.98 -11.59
C LEU A 52 -9.70 11.64 -10.82
N TYR A 53 -8.57 12.20 -11.24
CA TYR A 53 -7.30 11.90 -10.57
C TYR A 53 -7.27 12.47 -9.15
N ILE A 54 -6.92 11.61 -8.21
CA ILE A 54 -6.55 11.98 -6.84
C ILE A 54 -5.05 11.75 -6.70
N PRO A 55 -4.29 12.74 -6.19
CA PRO A 55 -2.85 12.59 -5.96
C PRO A 55 -2.56 11.35 -5.10
N ILE A 56 -1.69 10.49 -5.61
CA ILE A 56 -1.32 9.23 -4.95
C ILE A 56 -0.10 9.49 -4.07
N HIS A 57 -0.12 8.95 -2.86
CA HIS A 57 1.02 8.96 -1.96
C HIS A 57 1.78 7.65 -2.06
N PHE A 58 3.08 7.72 -1.86
CA PHE A 58 4.00 6.59 -1.85
C PHE A 58 4.81 6.57 -0.56
N THR A 59 5.23 5.39 -0.15
CA THR A 59 6.24 5.22 0.88
C THR A 59 7.53 4.66 0.28
N LEU A 60 8.66 5.16 0.75
CA LEU A 60 9.99 4.66 0.40
C LEU A 60 10.38 3.43 1.23
N GLU A 61 9.73 3.25 2.36
CA GLU A 61 9.94 2.12 3.24
C GLU A 61 8.92 1.04 2.96
N ARG A 62 9.36 -0.02 2.30
CA ARG A 62 8.55 -1.19 2.06
C ARG A 62 8.40 -1.99 3.36
N ASN A 63 7.15 -2.24 3.75
CA ASN A 63 6.83 -3.15 4.86
C ASN A 63 6.75 -4.59 4.34
N TYR A 64 7.88 -5.30 4.35
CA TYR A 64 7.93 -6.68 3.84
C TYR A 64 7.11 -7.69 4.62
N ARG A 65 6.72 -7.37 5.85
CA ARG A 65 5.77 -8.20 6.63
C ARG A 65 4.38 -8.22 6.01
N HIS A 66 4.06 -7.26 5.16
CA HIS A 66 2.74 -7.09 4.52
C HIS A 66 2.54 -7.87 3.23
N GLU A 67 3.49 -8.63 2.72
CA GLU A 67 3.27 -9.38 1.47
C GLU A 67 2.04 -10.31 1.54
N ILE A 68 1.63 -10.67 2.74
CA ILE A 68 0.47 -11.53 3.02
C ILE A 68 -0.74 -10.73 3.48
N GLU A 69 -0.54 -9.60 4.12
CA GLU A 69 -1.53 -8.83 4.87
C GLU A 69 -2.19 -7.74 4.04
N THR A 70 -1.48 -7.16 3.10
CA THR A 70 -1.99 -6.19 2.14
C THR A 70 -3.03 -6.77 1.19
N PHE A 71 -3.16 -8.11 1.14
CA PHE A 71 -4.26 -8.77 0.45
C PHE A 71 -5.64 -8.33 0.98
N TRP A 72 -5.71 -7.84 2.21
CA TRP A 72 -6.93 -7.45 2.92
C TRP A 72 -7.18 -5.94 3.00
N GLY A 73 -6.31 -5.09 2.44
CA GLY A 73 -6.46 -3.64 2.50
C GLY A 73 -6.11 -3.00 3.87
N TYR A 74 -5.42 -3.74 4.74
CA TYR A 74 -5.05 -3.28 6.09
C TYR A 74 -3.61 -2.75 6.20
N GLY A 75 -3.01 -2.32 5.10
CA GLY A 75 -1.59 -1.94 5.00
C GLY A 75 -1.10 -0.79 5.88
N GLU A 76 -1.98 -0.05 6.57
CA GLU A 76 -1.55 1.02 7.49
C GLU A 76 -1.21 0.53 8.90
N SER A 77 -1.68 -0.65 9.32
CA SER A 77 -1.66 -1.09 10.72
C SER A 77 -0.28 -1.41 11.29
N GLU A 78 0.58 -2.09 10.55
CA GLU A 78 1.93 -2.44 11.02
C GLU A 78 2.93 -1.30 10.96
N ALA A 79 2.73 -0.40 10.01
CA ALA A 79 3.50 0.82 9.95
C ALA A 79 3.34 1.66 11.22
N GLN A 80 2.12 1.66 11.76
CA GLN A 80 1.73 2.41 12.94
C GLN A 80 2.11 1.69 14.25
N LEU A 81 2.05 0.36 14.28
CA LEU A 81 2.57 -0.44 15.40
C LEU A 81 4.09 -0.29 15.55
N LYS A 82 4.85 -0.06 14.46
CA LYS A 82 6.29 0.24 14.52
C LYS A 82 6.60 1.64 15.03
N ASP A 83 5.76 2.64 14.77
CA ASP A 83 5.96 3.98 15.33
C ASP A 83 5.84 3.96 16.85
N THR A 84 5.01 3.08 17.41
CA THR A 84 4.93 2.81 18.85
C THR A 84 6.23 2.21 19.41
N TYR A 85 6.95 1.37 18.65
CA TYR A 85 8.24 0.82 19.04
C TYR A 85 9.37 1.86 19.02
N THR A 86 9.29 2.84 18.13
CA THR A 86 10.29 3.91 18.01
C THR A 86 10.22 4.88 19.20
N ILE A 87 9.04 5.07 19.80
CA ILE A 87 8.86 5.88 21.03
C ILE A 87 9.64 5.27 22.21
N LYS A 88 9.73 3.93 22.32
CA LYS A 88 10.44 3.26 23.42
C LYS A 88 11.95 3.34 23.39
N SER A 89 12.54 3.36 22.22
CA SER A 89 14.00 3.58 22.10
C SER A 89 14.40 4.98 22.59
N ARG A 90 13.46 5.92 22.69
CA ARG A 90 13.65 7.30 23.17
C ARG A 90 13.64 7.42 24.68
N GLU A 91 12.76 6.69 25.39
CA GLU A 91 12.71 6.72 26.87
C GLU A 91 13.97 6.11 27.50
N ALA A 92 14.63 5.14 26.85
CA ALA A 92 15.83 4.49 27.36
C ALA A 92 17.09 5.38 27.34
N HIS A 93 17.11 6.47 26.59
CA HIS A 93 18.31 7.29 26.40
C HIS A 93 18.21 8.72 26.95
N GLY A 94 17.11 9.10 27.59
CA GLY A 94 17.04 10.32 28.42
C GLY A 94 17.45 11.64 27.73
N LYS A 95 17.32 11.72 26.40
CA LYS A 95 17.56 12.93 25.61
C LYS A 95 16.39 13.24 24.71
N ASN A 96 15.95 14.49 24.76
CA ASN A 96 15.01 15.13 23.85
C ASN A 96 15.54 15.14 22.41
N ASP A 97 15.65 14.00 21.77
CA ASP A 97 15.93 13.95 20.34
C ASP A 97 14.60 14.03 19.61
N GLY A 98 14.33 15.24 19.16
CA GLY A 98 13.14 15.60 18.43
C GLY A 98 12.90 14.71 17.21
N PHE A 99 11.64 14.41 17.03
CA PHE A 99 11.03 13.95 15.81
C PHE A 99 11.33 12.54 15.34
N ALA A 100 10.48 11.59 15.79
CA ALA A 100 10.17 10.46 14.95
C ALA A 100 9.55 11.02 13.66
N GLN A 101 10.30 10.98 12.58
CA GLN A 101 9.75 11.39 11.31
C GLN A 101 8.61 10.44 10.94
N PRO A 102 7.42 10.96 10.59
CA PRO A 102 6.42 10.14 9.94
C PRO A 102 7.10 9.50 8.75
N LYS A 103 6.84 8.22 8.48
CA LYS A 103 7.32 7.53 7.28
C LYS A 103 7.11 8.48 6.12
N HIS A 104 8.17 8.78 5.37
CA HIS A 104 8.13 9.78 4.32
C HIS A 104 7.10 9.36 3.27
N ARG A 105 5.87 9.83 3.43
CA ARG A 105 4.88 9.80 2.36
C ARG A 105 5.28 10.88 1.39
N ILE A 106 5.69 10.48 0.21
CA ILE A 106 6.03 11.40 -0.87
C ILE A 106 4.90 11.43 -1.89
N LEU A 107 4.65 12.59 -2.43
CA LEU A 107 3.80 12.73 -3.61
C LEU A 107 4.51 12.11 -4.82
N TRP A 108 3.74 11.57 -5.75
CA TRP A 108 4.27 11.04 -7.00
C TRP A 108 5.17 12.02 -7.73
N GLU A 109 4.76 13.28 -7.81
CA GLU A 109 5.49 14.34 -8.54
C GLU A 109 6.89 14.60 -7.95
N ASP A 110 7.08 14.37 -6.65
CA ASP A 110 8.36 14.51 -5.99
C ASP A 110 9.22 13.25 -6.12
N GLY A 111 8.60 12.08 -6.01
CA GLY A 111 9.29 10.79 -6.16
C GLY A 111 9.90 10.60 -7.54
N LYS A 112 9.18 10.95 -8.61
CA LYS A 112 9.67 10.83 -9.99
C LYS A 112 10.80 11.79 -10.34
N LYS A 113 10.90 12.95 -9.68
CA LYS A 113 11.99 13.92 -9.90
C LYS A 113 13.31 13.45 -9.31
N GLN A 114 13.27 12.63 -8.28
CA GLN A 114 14.46 12.21 -7.53
C GLN A 114 15.15 10.96 -8.11
N HIS A 115 14.42 10.13 -8.87
CA HIS A 115 14.91 8.84 -9.31
C HIS A 115 14.61 8.55 -10.77
N HIS A 116 15.65 8.14 -11.53
CA HIS A 116 15.52 7.75 -12.94
C HIS A 116 15.06 6.31 -13.15
N LYS A 117 15.19 5.47 -12.15
CA LYS A 117 14.76 4.06 -12.18
C LYS A 117 13.83 3.81 -11.00
N LEU A 118 12.58 3.48 -11.28
CA LEU A 118 11.53 3.29 -10.28
C LEU A 118 10.84 1.95 -10.44
N MET A 119 10.58 1.28 -9.33
CA MET A 119 9.69 0.14 -9.24
C MET A 119 8.50 0.49 -8.34
N ILE A 120 7.32 0.54 -8.92
CA ILE A 120 6.07 0.86 -8.21
C ILE A 120 5.38 -0.44 -7.81
N LEU A 121 5.18 -0.61 -6.53
CA LEU A 121 4.55 -1.76 -5.92
C LEU A 121 3.20 -1.36 -5.34
N ALA A 122 2.19 -2.19 -5.53
CA ALA A 122 0.90 -2.00 -4.89
C ALA A 122 0.01 -3.23 -5.05
N ASP A 123 -1.01 -3.31 -4.22
CA ASP A 123 -2.06 -4.31 -4.33
C ASP A 123 -2.92 -4.17 -5.58
N PRO A 124 -3.69 -5.20 -5.94
CA PRO A 124 -4.69 -5.11 -7.00
C PRO A 124 -5.68 -3.95 -6.76
N GLY A 125 -5.99 -3.20 -7.80
CA GLY A 125 -6.97 -2.11 -7.70
C GLY A 125 -6.43 -0.75 -7.23
N MET A 126 -5.19 -0.67 -6.75
CA MET A 126 -4.57 0.55 -6.22
C MET A 126 -4.18 1.59 -7.29
N GLY A 127 -4.43 1.34 -8.54
CA GLY A 127 -4.28 2.34 -9.59
C GLY A 127 -2.93 2.36 -10.33
N LYS A 128 -2.05 1.36 -10.17
CA LYS A 128 -0.73 1.26 -10.87
C LYS A 128 -0.80 1.58 -12.37
N SER A 129 -1.62 0.85 -13.10
CA SER A 129 -1.76 1.03 -14.55
C SER A 129 -2.42 2.37 -14.92
N ALA A 130 -3.30 2.89 -14.07
CA ALA A 130 -3.91 4.21 -14.27
C ALA A 130 -2.88 5.33 -14.13
N LEU A 131 -1.96 5.18 -13.16
CA LEU A 131 -0.85 6.11 -12.95
C LEU A 131 0.07 6.15 -14.18
N LEU A 132 0.57 4.99 -14.65
CA LEU A 132 1.47 4.97 -15.80
C LEU A 132 0.81 5.51 -17.09
N ARG A 133 -0.47 5.20 -17.32
CA ARG A 133 -1.21 5.76 -18.47
C ARG A 133 -1.38 7.28 -18.37
N ARG A 134 -1.64 7.79 -17.16
CA ARG A 134 -1.68 9.24 -16.92
C ARG A 134 -0.32 9.87 -17.20
N GLU A 135 0.76 9.28 -16.72
CA GLU A 135 2.11 9.78 -16.96
C GLU A 135 2.45 9.80 -18.45
N ALA A 136 2.11 8.76 -19.20
CA ALA A 136 2.30 8.75 -20.65
C ALA A 136 1.58 9.91 -21.34
N ALA A 137 0.31 10.15 -20.97
CA ALA A 137 -0.47 11.26 -21.54
C ALA A 137 0.09 12.64 -21.14
N LEU A 138 0.51 12.81 -19.87
CA LEU A 138 1.06 14.07 -19.39
C LEU A 138 2.37 14.42 -20.07
N ILE A 139 3.31 13.47 -20.09
CA ILE A 139 4.63 13.68 -20.73
C ILE A 139 4.44 14.01 -22.21
N ALA A 140 3.58 13.25 -22.91
CA ALA A 140 3.30 13.52 -24.32
C ALA A 140 2.71 14.93 -24.55
N SER A 141 1.77 15.35 -23.70
CA SER A 141 1.16 16.68 -23.76
C SER A 141 2.17 17.80 -23.48
N GLU A 142 2.98 17.64 -22.43
CA GLU A 142 4.00 18.61 -22.03
C GLU A 142 5.09 18.77 -23.11
N GLU A 143 5.61 17.67 -23.62
CA GLU A 143 6.65 17.71 -24.66
C GLU A 143 6.13 18.30 -25.98
N LYS A 144 4.89 17.96 -26.37
CA LYS A 144 4.23 18.58 -27.52
C LYS A 144 4.09 20.08 -27.34
N GLN A 145 3.66 20.57 -26.17
CA GLN A 145 3.53 21.99 -25.87
C GLN A 145 4.87 22.72 -25.92
N LYS A 146 5.94 22.15 -25.34
CA LYS A 146 7.30 22.73 -25.41
C LYS A 146 7.83 22.82 -26.83
N LEU A 147 7.58 21.80 -27.67
CA LEU A 147 7.93 21.81 -29.09
C LEU A 147 7.20 22.91 -29.84
N LEU A 148 5.89 23.04 -29.65
CA LEU A 148 5.05 24.05 -30.29
C LEU A 148 5.42 25.48 -29.83
N ALA A 149 5.82 25.65 -28.56
CA ALA A 149 6.31 26.92 -28.03
C ALA A 149 7.73 27.25 -28.52
N GLY A 150 8.47 26.29 -29.03
CA GLY A 150 9.88 26.45 -29.43
C GLY A 150 10.85 26.44 -28.24
N ASP A 151 10.40 25.96 -27.08
CA ASP A 151 11.21 25.86 -25.86
C ASP A 151 12.24 24.73 -25.92
N ILE A 152 11.97 23.69 -26.73
CA ILE A 152 12.86 22.57 -26.99
C ILE A 152 12.94 22.27 -28.49
N THR A 153 14.04 21.67 -28.91
CA THR A 153 14.25 21.15 -30.26
C THR A 153 13.69 19.71 -30.42
N LEU A 154 13.54 19.26 -31.66
CA LEU A 154 13.16 17.86 -31.93
C LEU A 154 14.12 16.87 -31.26
N ASP A 155 15.40 17.15 -31.23
CA ASP A 155 16.40 16.29 -30.60
C ASP A 155 16.28 16.25 -29.09
N GLU A 156 15.79 17.28 -28.45
CA GLU A 156 15.61 17.37 -27.00
C GLU A 156 14.33 16.70 -26.52
N ALA A 157 13.32 16.56 -27.38
CA ALA A 157 12.01 16.00 -27.03
C ALA A 157 12.11 14.58 -26.48
N ILE A 158 11.38 14.32 -25.39
CA ILE A 158 11.34 13.02 -24.69
C ILE A 158 10.08 12.25 -25.07
N PHE A 159 10.24 10.97 -25.42
CA PHE A 159 9.13 10.11 -25.83
C PHE A 159 8.68 9.20 -24.67
N PRO A 160 7.43 9.25 -24.23
CA PRO A 160 6.88 8.29 -23.28
C PRO A 160 6.50 6.97 -23.97
N ILE A 161 7.08 5.86 -23.50
CA ILE A 161 6.90 4.52 -24.10
C ILE A 161 6.18 3.63 -23.09
N PHE A 162 4.88 3.42 -23.28
CA PHE A 162 4.09 2.53 -22.43
C PHE A 162 4.02 1.12 -23.03
N ILE A 163 4.50 0.13 -22.30
CA ILE A 163 4.50 -1.29 -22.72
C ILE A 163 4.09 -2.17 -21.52
N ARG A 164 3.33 -3.23 -21.78
CA ARG A 164 3.08 -4.27 -20.80
C ARG A 164 4.25 -5.26 -20.82
N LEU A 165 4.73 -5.62 -19.64
CA LEU A 165 5.87 -6.55 -19.53
C LEU A 165 5.55 -7.96 -20.06
N ALA A 166 4.30 -8.40 -19.99
CA ALA A 166 3.89 -9.65 -20.59
C ALA A 166 4.06 -9.64 -22.12
N ASP A 167 3.71 -8.53 -22.80
CA ASP A 167 3.87 -8.39 -24.26
C ASP A 167 5.37 -8.34 -24.65
N LEU A 168 6.19 -7.74 -23.80
CA LEU A 168 7.65 -7.69 -23.98
C LEU A 168 8.30 -9.07 -23.80
N ASP A 169 7.82 -9.87 -22.83
CA ASP A 169 8.31 -11.22 -22.54
C ASP A 169 7.99 -12.22 -23.67
N GLU A 170 6.83 -12.07 -24.30
CA GLU A 170 6.41 -12.94 -25.41
C GLU A 170 7.14 -12.65 -26.73
N ALA A 171 7.63 -11.44 -26.89
CA ALA A 171 8.31 -11.04 -28.11
C ALA A 171 9.71 -11.66 -28.24
N ARG A 172 10.07 -12.08 -29.46
CA ARG A 172 11.39 -12.64 -29.75
C ARG A 172 12.32 -11.58 -30.32
N GLY A 173 13.55 -11.52 -29.83
CA GLY A 173 14.61 -10.61 -30.33
C GLY A 173 15.19 -9.75 -29.19
N GLU A 174 15.99 -8.75 -29.59
CA GLU A 174 16.56 -7.76 -28.68
C GLU A 174 15.53 -6.68 -28.32
N ILE A 175 15.61 -6.14 -27.12
CA ILE A 175 14.64 -5.14 -26.62
C ILE A 175 14.58 -3.90 -27.53
N ILE A 176 15.72 -3.46 -28.05
CA ILE A 176 15.79 -2.31 -28.95
C ILE A 176 14.94 -2.50 -30.23
N ASP A 177 14.82 -3.74 -30.73
CA ASP A 177 14.02 -4.07 -31.91
C ASP A 177 12.57 -4.42 -31.58
N ILE A 178 12.31 -4.84 -30.34
CA ILE A 178 10.98 -5.22 -29.87
C ILE A 178 10.13 -4.00 -29.54
N ILE A 179 10.70 -3.03 -28.79
CA ILE A 179 9.98 -1.82 -28.35
C ILE A 179 9.29 -1.12 -29.53
N PRO A 180 9.97 -0.80 -30.64
CA PRO A 180 9.31 -0.16 -31.77
C PRO A 180 8.12 -0.95 -32.30
N LYS A 181 8.28 -2.25 -32.47
CA LYS A 181 7.21 -3.12 -32.97
C LYS A 181 5.97 -3.15 -32.07
N LEU A 182 6.18 -3.14 -30.74
CA LEU A 182 5.07 -3.09 -29.78
C LEU A 182 4.39 -1.72 -29.79
N VAL A 183 5.16 -0.64 -29.88
CA VAL A 183 4.62 0.73 -29.99
C VAL A 183 3.83 0.89 -31.29
N GLY A 184 4.34 0.36 -32.43
CA GLY A 184 3.67 0.40 -33.72
C GLY A 184 2.32 -0.33 -33.76
N LYS A 185 2.14 -1.37 -32.96
CA LYS A 185 0.83 -2.05 -32.82
C LYS A 185 -0.22 -1.17 -32.13
N ILE A 186 0.21 -0.24 -31.29
CA ILE A 186 -0.68 0.65 -30.53
C ILE A 186 -1.05 1.90 -31.34
N TYR A 187 -0.08 2.44 -32.11
CA TYR A 187 -0.17 3.70 -32.84
C TYR A 187 0.00 3.47 -34.35
N HIS A 188 -1.09 3.10 -35.03
CA HIS A 188 -1.04 2.63 -36.42
C HIS A 188 -0.79 3.71 -37.49
N LYS A 189 -1.07 4.98 -37.21
CA LYS A 189 -0.90 6.05 -38.20
C LYS A 189 0.56 6.42 -38.37
N ASN A 190 1.08 6.39 -39.59
CA ASN A 190 2.43 6.82 -39.96
C ASN A 190 3.58 6.10 -39.22
N TRP A 191 3.30 4.86 -38.73
CA TRP A 191 4.27 4.12 -37.95
C TRP A 191 5.65 3.93 -38.64
N LEU A 192 5.67 3.59 -39.90
CA LEU A 192 6.91 3.36 -40.68
C LEU A 192 7.82 4.60 -40.75
N GLU A 193 7.25 5.80 -40.65
CA GLU A 193 7.99 7.06 -40.63
C GLU A 193 8.50 7.44 -39.21
N ILE A 194 7.78 7.07 -38.16
CA ILE A 194 8.17 7.38 -36.79
C ILE A 194 9.16 6.36 -36.19
N GLU A 195 9.17 5.11 -36.67
CA GLU A 195 10.03 4.05 -36.17
C GLU A 195 11.53 4.42 -36.18
N PRO A 196 12.11 4.99 -37.25
CA PRO A 196 13.52 5.42 -37.24
C PRO A 196 13.81 6.50 -36.19
N ILE A 197 12.88 7.45 -36.01
CA ILE A 197 13.01 8.54 -35.03
C ILE A 197 12.96 7.94 -33.62
N LEU A 198 12.04 7.01 -33.35
CA LEU A 198 11.93 6.32 -32.06
C LEU A 198 13.20 5.51 -31.72
N LEU A 199 13.75 4.79 -32.70
CA LEU A 199 15.01 4.07 -32.54
C LEU A 199 16.17 5.00 -32.18
N ASP A 200 16.25 6.14 -32.82
CA ASP A 200 17.28 7.13 -32.51
C ASP A 200 17.10 7.72 -31.10
N LYS A 201 15.85 8.04 -30.70
CA LYS A 201 15.53 8.49 -29.36
C LYS A 201 15.86 7.46 -28.27
N LEU A 202 15.61 6.16 -28.52
CA LEU A 202 15.99 5.07 -27.63
C LEU A 202 17.52 4.99 -27.46
N ARG A 203 18.26 5.10 -28.57
CA ARG A 203 19.73 5.09 -28.53
C ARG A 203 20.32 6.28 -27.79
N GLN A 204 19.69 7.44 -27.86
CA GLN A 204 20.11 8.65 -27.17
C GLN A 204 19.68 8.68 -25.69
N GLY A 205 18.91 7.71 -25.19
CA GLY A 205 18.34 7.71 -23.85
C GLY A 205 17.22 8.74 -23.64
N LYS A 206 16.61 9.22 -24.71
CA LYS A 206 15.54 10.24 -24.72
C LYS A 206 14.13 9.64 -24.78
N CYS A 207 13.97 8.47 -24.16
CA CYS A 207 12.68 7.84 -23.94
C CYS A 207 12.47 7.61 -22.46
N ILE A 208 11.25 7.77 -21.97
CA ILE A 208 10.85 7.33 -20.64
C ILE A 208 10.09 6.01 -20.82
N LEU A 209 10.63 4.92 -20.28
CA LEU A 209 10.03 3.60 -20.36
C LEU A 209 9.03 3.40 -19.23
N LEU A 210 7.77 3.19 -19.57
CA LEU A 210 6.66 2.97 -18.66
C LEU A 210 6.20 1.51 -18.77
N PHE A 211 6.85 0.61 -18.01
CA PHE A 211 6.64 -0.82 -18.08
C PHE A 211 5.62 -1.28 -17.05
N ASN A 212 4.48 -1.78 -17.53
CA ASN A 212 3.34 -2.11 -16.69
C ASN A 212 3.25 -3.62 -16.41
N ALA A 213 2.85 -3.95 -15.16
CA ALA A 213 2.38 -5.26 -14.73
C ALA A 213 3.41 -6.42 -14.88
N LEU A 214 4.49 -6.36 -14.10
CA LEU A 214 5.44 -7.49 -13.97
C LEU A 214 4.77 -8.76 -13.44
N ASP A 215 3.76 -8.61 -12.62
CA ASP A 215 2.98 -9.71 -12.04
C ASP A 215 2.24 -10.56 -13.11
N GLU A 216 2.04 -10.02 -14.30
CA GLU A 216 1.47 -10.75 -15.46
C GLU A 216 2.51 -11.63 -16.20
N VAL A 217 3.79 -11.49 -15.90
CA VAL A 217 4.87 -12.34 -16.47
C VAL A 217 5.02 -13.61 -15.62
N PRO A 218 5.09 -14.82 -16.22
CA PRO A 218 5.34 -16.05 -15.48
C PRO A 218 6.60 -15.97 -14.64
N LYS A 219 6.55 -16.50 -13.41
CA LYS A 219 7.65 -16.38 -12.41
C LYS A 219 8.97 -16.90 -12.96
N GLU A 220 8.93 -18.00 -13.69
CA GLU A 220 10.10 -18.70 -14.23
C GLU A 220 10.84 -17.84 -15.27
N ARG A 221 10.12 -16.93 -15.96
CA ARG A 221 10.68 -16.08 -17.02
C ARG A 221 11.10 -14.70 -16.53
N ARG A 222 10.70 -14.28 -15.33
CA ARG A 222 10.99 -12.93 -14.81
C ARG A 222 12.47 -12.61 -14.73
N ASN A 223 13.29 -13.57 -14.29
CA ASN A 223 14.74 -13.35 -14.19
C ASN A 223 15.37 -13.16 -15.58
N GLN A 224 14.96 -13.97 -16.55
CA GLN A 224 15.45 -13.83 -17.92
C GLN A 224 15.03 -12.50 -18.56
N LEU A 225 13.79 -12.07 -18.31
CA LEU A 225 13.31 -10.76 -18.75
C LEU A 225 14.05 -9.62 -18.06
N ALA A 226 14.32 -9.74 -16.75
CA ALA A 226 15.10 -8.77 -16.00
C ALA A 226 16.51 -8.60 -16.58
N ASP A 227 17.19 -9.70 -16.90
CA ASP A 227 18.53 -9.67 -17.50
C ASP A 227 18.52 -8.97 -18.86
N LYS A 228 17.54 -9.24 -19.70
CA LYS A 228 17.38 -8.56 -21.00
C LYS A 228 17.16 -7.06 -20.82
N ILE A 229 16.25 -6.64 -19.92
CA ILE A 229 15.96 -5.23 -19.68
C ILE A 229 17.17 -4.52 -19.09
N ASN A 230 17.84 -5.12 -18.09
CA ASN A 230 19.03 -4.51 -17.49
C ASN A 230 20.18 -4.40 -18.50
N GLY A 231 20.40 -5.41 -19.33
CA GLY A 231 21.39 -5.35 -20.44
C GLY A 231 21.05 -4.26 -21.46
N PHE A 232 19.78 -4.06 -21.76
CA PHE A 232 19.34 -2.94 -22.61
C PHE A 232 19.63 -1.58 -21.94
N LEU A 233 19.29 -1.41 -20.65
CA LEU A 233 19.48 -0.16 -19.90
C LEU A 233 20.96 0.16 -19.66
N ASP A 234 21.83 -0.82 -19.61
CA ASP A 234 23.28 -0.63 -19.52
C ASP A 234 23.85 -0.03 -20.82
N ASN A 235 23.26 -0.35 -22.00
CA ASN A 235 23.65 0.19 -23.29
C ASN A 235 22.91 1.51 -23.66
N TYR A 236 21.66 1.63 -23.22
CA TYR A 236 20.75 2.74 -23.56
C TYR A 236 20.11 3.27 -22.27
N PRO A 237 20.70 4.27 -21.60
CA PRO A 237 20.31 4.69 -20.26
C PRO A 237 19.01 5.51 -20.25
N CYS A 238 17.90 4.90 -20.64
CA CYS A 238 16.57 5.51 -20.56
C CYS A 238 16.04 5.50 -19.11
N PRO A 239 15.42 6.58 -18.65
CA PRO A 239 14.61 6.53 -17.43
C PRO A 239 13.53 5.46 -17.54
N ILE A 240 13.30 4.72 -16.44
CA ILE A 240 12.35 3.61 -16.44
C ILE A 240 11.48 3.61 -15.19
N ILE A 241 10.19 3.36 -15.38
CA ILE A 241 9.20 3.16 -14.33
C ILE A 241 8.52 1.82 -14.58
N CYS A 242 8.71 0.86 -13.68
CA CYS A 242 8.05 -0.44 -13.74
C CYS A 242 6.98 -0.55 -12.66
N THR A 243 5.93 -1.36 -12.90
CA THR A 243 4.92 -1.68 -11.89
C THR A 243 4.81 -3.18 -11.66
N SER A 244 4.51 -3.56 -10.39
CA SER A 244 4.19 -4.93 -10.02
C SER A 244 3.19 -4.97 -8.87
N ARG A 245 2.58 -6.13 -8.63
CA ARG A 245 1.95 -6.41 -7.35
C ARG A 245 3.02 -6.61 -6.29
N ILE A 246 2.66 -6.36 -5.03
CA ILE A 246 3.54 -6.62 -3.87
C ILE A 246 3.75 -8.13 -3.74
N VAL A 247 2.65 -8.88 -3.76
CA VAL A 247 2.68 -10.34 -3.67
C VAL A 247 3.38 -10.95 -4.89
N GLY A 248 4.37 -11.79 -4.63
CA GLY A 248 5.15 -12.45 -5.67
C GLY A 248 6.22 -11.59 -6.35
N TYR A 249 6.48 -10.37 -5.88
CA TYR A 249 7.63 -9.57 -6.30
C TYR A 249 8.88 -9.98 -5.51
N GLY A 250 9.84 -10.62 -6.15
CA GLY A 250 11.06 -11.12 -5.52
C GLY A 250 12.15 -10.08 -5.21
N GLY A 251 11.92 -8.81 -5.54
CA GLY A 251 12.95 -7.74 -5.43
C GLY A 251 13.89 -7.67 -6.65
N ALA A 252 14.62 -6.56 -6.76
CA ALA A 252 15.72 -6.33 -7.70
C ALA A 252 15.48 -6.63 -9.20
N PHE A 253 14.24 -6.53 -9.70
CA PHE A 253 13.92 -6.75 -11.12
C PHE A 253 14.68 -5.77 -12.02
N ILE A 254 14.75 -4.49 -11.65
CA ILE A 254 15.56 -3.47 -12.32
C ILE A 254 16.73 -3.09 -11.41
N LYS A 255 17.95 -3.24 -11.90
CA LYS A 255 19.16 -2.89 -11.15
C LYS A 255 19.20 -1.41 -10.77
N GLY A 256 19.32 -1.13 -9.47
CA GLY A 256 19.39 0.23 -8.94
C GLY A 256 18.06 0.99 -8.99
N ALA A 257 16.92 0.33 -9.22
CA ALA A 257 15.62 0.97 -9.13
C ALA A 257 15.24 1.22 -7.67
N LYS A 258 14.70 2.41 -7.39
CA LYS A 258 14.07 2.70 -6.10
C LYS A 258 12.67 2.09 -6.09
N GLU A 259 12.38 1.32 -5.05
CA GLU A 259 11.06 0.75 -4.84
C GLU A 259 10.17 1.76 -4.14
N LEU A 260 8.99 2.01 -4.69
CA LEU A 260 7.95 2.87 -4.14
C LEU A 260 6.68 2.04 -3.96
N GLU A 261 6.09 2.07 -2.79
CA GLU A 261 4.82 1.40 -2.52
C GLU A 261 3.68 2.42 -2.51
N ILE A 262 2.60 2.14 -3.25
CA ILE A 262 1.39 2.99 -3.24
C ILE A 262 0.68 2.80 -1.90
N VAL A 263 0.46 3.90 -1.21
CA VAL A 263 -0.29 3.92 0.05
C VAL A 263 -1.80 3.91 -0.22
N PRO A 264 -2.61 3.14 0.54
CA PRO A 264 -4.06 3.21 0.48
C PRO A 264 -4.60 4.64 0.63
N PHE A 265 -5.77 4.91 0.05
CA PHE A 265 -6.39 6.22 0.14
C PHE A 265 -6.67 6.61 1.60
N SER A 266 -6.23 7.79 1.97
CA SER A 266 -6.63 8.43 3.23
C SER A 266 -8.08 8.92 3.18
N GLN A 267 -8.67 9.18 4.33
CA GLN A 267 -10.04 9.69 4.41
C GLN A 267 -10.26 10.96 3.54
N PRO A 268 -9.39 11.98 3.55
CA PRO A 268 -9.52 13.13 2.65
C PRO A 268 -9.49 12.76 1.16
N GLN A 269 -8.68 11.76 0.78
CA GLN A 269 -8.62 11.30 -0.61
C GLN A 269 -9.89 10.55 -1.01
N ILE A 270 -10.47 9.74 -0.12
CA ILE A 270 -11.74 9.05 -0.31
C ILE A 270 -12.85 10.09 -0.53
N GLU A 271 -12.96 11.07 0.35
CA GLU A 271 -13.97 12.12 0.26
C GLU A 271 -13.80 12.98 -1.00
N ALA A 272 -12.57 13.38 -1.33
CA ALA A 272 -12.28 14.10 -2.56
C ALA A 272 -12.63 13.30 -3.82
N PHE A 273 -12.42 11.96 -3.81
CA PHE A 273 -12.80 11.10 -4.91
C PHE A 273 -14.33 11.04 -5.05
N ILE A 274 -15.06 10.84 -3.95
CA ILE A 274 -16.51 10.76 -3.92
C ILE A 274 -17.11 12.08 -4.45
N GLN A 275 -16.63 13.22 -3.96
CA GLN A 275 -17.10 14.53 -4.40
C GLN A 275 -16.85 14.75 -5.90
N LYS A 276 -15.65 14.46 -6.40
CA LYS A 276 -15.35 14.55 -7.83
C LYS A 276 -16.19 13.59 -8.67
N TRP A 277 -16.40 12.39 -8.17
CA TRP A 277 -17.21 11.38 -8.86
C TRP A 277 -18.65 11.86 -9.07
N PHE A 278 -19.32 12.27 -8.00
CA PHE A 278 -20.71 12.69 -8.10
C PHE A 278 -20.88 14.04 -8.82
N ALA A 279 -19.90 14.92 -8.77
CA ALA A 279 -19.91 16.17 -9.52
C ALA A 279 -19.78 15.97 -11.04
N GLU A 280 -18.98 14.99 -11.48
CA GLU A 280 -18.65 14.78 -12.90
C GLU A 280 -19.53 13.73 -13.59
N VAL A 281 -19.95 12.70 -12.85
CA VAL A 281 -20.58 11.50 -13.41
C VAL A 281 -22.08 11.53 -13.27
N VAL A 282 -22.60 12.03 -12.18
CA VAL A 282 -24.03 12.09 -11.89
C VAL A 282 -24.56 13.49 -12.20
N VAL A 283 -24.80 13.76 -13.48
CA VAL A 283 -25.53 14.97 -13.91
C VAL A 283 -27.00 14.81 -13.51
N SER A 284 -27.35 14.98 -12.27
CA SER A 284 -28.74 14.91 -11.83
C SER A 284 -29.04 15.84 -10.67
N GLU A 285 -30.33 16.25 -10.62
CA GLU A 285 -30.96 17.13 -9.66
C GLU A 285 -30.89 16.71 -8.17
N HIS A 286 -30.01 15.78 -7.82
CA HIS A 286 -29.89 15.18 -6.48
C HIS A 286 -28.62 15.66 -5.79
N GLY A 287 -28.67 16.90 -5.30
CA GLY A 287 -27.68 17.34 -4.30
C GLY A 287 -27.75 16.43 -3.07
N GLY A 288 -26.57 16.02 -2.55
CA GLY A 288 -26.45 15.28 -1.29
C GLY A 288 -26.03 13.82 -1.40
N LEU A 289 -25.87 13.25 -2.61
CA LEU A 289 -25.40 11.86 -2.77
C LEU A 289 -23.94 11.68 -2.30
N ALA A 290 -23.09 12.66 -2.56
CA ALA A 290 -21.71 12.60 -2.11
C ALA A 290 -21.62 12.61 -0.58
N GLU A 291 -22.30 13.53 0.06
CA GLU A 291 -22.37 13.66 1.51
C GLU A 291 -23.01 12.43 2.16
N GLY A 292 -24.06 11.88 1.53
CA GLY A 292 -24.72 10.66 2.00
C GLY A 292 -23.77 9.45 2.01
N LEU A 293 -23.04 9.22 0.92
CA LEU A 293 -22.06 8.13 0.86
C LEU A 293 -20.91 8.34 1.86
N ILE A 294 -20.40 9.56 1.99
CA ILE A 294 -19.36 9.90 2.95
C ILE A 294 -19.82 9.58 4.37
N GLU A 295 -21.03 9.95 4.74
CA GLU A 295 -21.57 9.69 6.07
C GLU A 295 -21.80 8.18 6.29
N GLU A 296 -22.28 7.45 5.29
CA GLU A 296 -22.45 6.00 5.38
C GLU A 296 -21.11 5.27 5.55
N LEU A 297 -20.05 5.71 4.86
CA LEU A 297 -18.70 5.18 5.06
C LEU A 297 -18.12 5.49 6.45
N ARG A 298 -18.51 6.63 7.03
CA ARG A 298 -18.10 6.97 8.41
C ARG A 298 -18.79 6.09 9.45
N GLN A 299 -20.04 5.71 9.20
CA GLN A 299 -20.82 4.87 10.11
C GLN A 299 -20.51 3.37 9.99
N LYS A 300 -20.06 2.89 8.82
CA LYS A 300 -19.80 1.47 8.52
C LYS A 300 -18.29 1.23 8.35
N PRO A 301 -17.56 0.81 9.41
CA PRO A 301 -16.11 0.61 9.35
C PRO A 301 -15.65 -0.38 8.28
N GLN A 302 -16.43 -1.44 8.03
CA GLN A 302 -16.16 -2.45 7.00
C GLN A 302 -16.12 -1.84 5.60
N LEU A 303 -17.05 -0.93 5.29
CA LEU A 303 -17.08 -0.21 4.01
C LEU A 303 -15.91 0.78 3.89
N ARG A 304 -15.49 1.39 5.00
CA ARG A 304 -14.35 2.31 5.03
C ARG A 304 -13.06 1.61 4.62
N GLY A 305 -12.82 0.41 5.13
CA GLY A 305 -11.67 -0.42 4.72
C GLY A 305 -11.68 -0.71 3.21
N LEU A 306 -12.84 -1.01 2.64
CA LEU A 306 -12.98 -1.22 1.20
C LEU A 306 -12.75 0.07 0.39
N ALA A 307 -13.21 1.20 0.90
CA ALA A 307 -13.08 2.51 0.24
C ALA A 307 -11.62 3.01 0.13
N GLN A 308 -10.71 2.51 0.96
CA GLN A 308 -9.27 2.79 0.86
C GLN A 308 -8.67 2.28 -0.46
N ASN A 309 -9.27 1.26 -1.08
CA ASN A 309 -8.87 0.79 -2.40
C ASN A 309 -9.61 1.59 -3.50
N PRO A 310 -8.89 2.33 -4.37
CA PRO A 310 -9.52 3.18 -5.39
C PRO A 310 -10.49 2.46 -6.32
N ARG A 311 -10.25 1.18 -6.60
CA ARG A 311 -11.13 0.39 -7.46
C ARG A 311 -12.43 0.03 -6.75
N LEU A 312 -12.35 -0.37 -5.48
CA LEU A 312 -13.53 -0.68 -4.69
C LEU A 312 -14.33 0.59 -4.39
N LEU A 313 -13.66 1.70 -4.12
CA LEU A 313 -14.31 3.01 -3.95
C LEU A 313 -15.10 3.40 -5.21
N TYR A 314 -14.51 3.20 -6.39
CA TYR A 314 -15.20 3.39 -7.67
C TYR A 314 -16.49 2.55 -7.75
N LEU A 315 -16.43 1.26 -7.37
CA LEU A 315 -17.61 0.39 -7.37
C LEU A 315 -18.66 0.84 -6.35
N LEU A 316 -18.25 1.25 -5.15
CA LEU A 316 -19.14 1.78 -4.13
C LEU A 316 -19.86 3.05 -4.62
N CYS A 317 -19.13 3.99 -5.24
CA CYS A 317 -19.74 5.18 -5.84
C CYS A 317 -20.74 4.83 -6.94
N THR A 318 -20.41 3.84 -7.76
CA THR A 318 -21.29 3.38 -8.84
C THR A 318 -22.58 2.78 -8.29
N LEU A 319 -22.48 1.88 -7.30
CA LEU A 319 -23.63 1.24 -6.66
C LEU A 319 -24.49 2.26 -5.90
N TYR A 320 -23.88 3.20 -5.19
CA TYR A 320 -24.60 4.23 -4.44
C TYR A 320 -25.33 5.25 -5.34
N GLY A 321 -24.80 5.47 -6.54
CA GLY A 321 -25.43 6.32 -7.55
C GLY A 321 -26.75 5.76 -8.11
N GLU A 322 -27.01 4.48 -7.89
CA GLU A 322 -28.24 3.81 -8.31
C GLU A 322 -29.30 3.92 -7.22
N LYS A 323 -30.39 4.61 -7.49
CA LYS A 323 -31.47 4.97 -6.52
C LYS A 323 -32.12 3.81 -5.76
N GLU A 324 -31.96 2.59 -6.27
CA GLU A 324 -32.61 1.39 -5.73
C GLU A 324 -31.65 0.50 -4.91
N ILE A 325 -30.35 0.85 -4.82
CA ILE A 325 -29.35 -0.01 -4.20
C ILE A 325 -28.87 0.63 -2.91
N THR A 326 -29.25 0.05 -1.77
CA THR A 326 -28.59 0.30 -0.49
C THR A 326 -27.28 -0.47 -0.42
N ILE A 327 -26.20 0.15 0.05
CA ILE A 327 -24.91 -0.53 0.22
C ILE A 327 -25.00 -1.48 1.42
N PRO A 328 -24.80 -2.79 1.20
CA PRO A 328 -24.77 -3.76 2.30
C PRO A 328 -23.55 -3.53 3.21
N ALA A 329 -23.61 -4.07 4.43
CA ALA A 329 -22.49 -4.02 5.35
C ALA A 329 -21.43 -5.10 5.03
N ARG A 330 -21.84 -6.28 4.53
CA ARG A 330 -20.98 -7.45 4.32
C ARG A 330 -20.35 -7.47 2.93
N ARG A 331 -19.08 -7.89 2.83
CA ARG A 331 -18.35 -7.96 1.56
C ARG A 331 -18.99 -8.92 0.57
N CYS A 332 -19.42 -10.11 1.03
CA CYS A 332 -20.09 -11.09 0.18
C CYS A 332 -21.34 -10.51 -0.53
N GLU A 333 -22.12 -9.68 0.14
CA GLU A 333 -23.30 -9.02 -0.43
C GLU A 333 -22.93 -7.89 -1.40
N ILE A 334 -21.87 -7.14 -1.11
CA ILE A 334 -21.36 -6.09 -2.02
C ILE A 334 -20.92 -6.74 -3.32
N TYR A 335 -20.21 -7.87 -3.25
CA TYR A 335 -19.78 -8.59 -4.44
C TYR A 335 -20.96 -9.21 -5.20
N ALA A 336 -21.94 -9.75 -4.49
CA ALA A 336 -23.17 -10.23 -5.10
C ALA A 336 -23.86 -9.13 -5.92
N LYS A 337 -24.12 -7.98 -5.29
CA LYS A 337 -24.74 -6.82 -5.97
C LYS A 337 -23.89 -6.31 -7.13
N THR A 338 -22.56 -6.35 -6.99
CA THR A 338 -21.65 -5.95 -8.06
C THR A 338 -21.75 -6.88 -9.27
N VAL A 339 -21.76 -8.19 -9.04
CA VAL A 339 -21.90 -9.20 -10.12
C VAL A 339 -23.27 -9.10 -10.78
N ASP A 340 -24.33 -9.01 -9.99
CA ASP A 340 -25.70 -8.83 -10.51
C ASP A 340 -25.82 -7.55 -11.35
N TYR A 341 -25.23 -6.47 -10.90
CA TYR A 341 -25.22 -5.20 -11.63
C TYR A 341 -24.45 -5.32 -12.95
N LEU A 342 -23.26 -5.93 -12.92
CA LEU A 342 -22.44 -6.12 -14.12
C LEU A 342 -23.10 -7.03 -15.16
N LEU A 343 -23.84 -8.04 -14.75
CA LEU A 343 -24.50 -8.99 -15.65
C LEU A 343 -25.88 -8.54 -16.08
N GLY A 344 -26.63 -7.82 -15.23
CA GLY A 344 -28.03 -7.44 -15.47
C GLY A 344 -28.19 -6.15 -16.25
N LYS A 345 -27.54 -5.05 -15.79
CA LYS A 345 -27.74 -3.71 -16.40
C LYS A 345 -26.77 -3.41 -17.57
N TRP A 346 -25.75 -4.23 -17.78
CA TRP A 346 -24.69 -3.94 -18.75
C TRP A 346 -24.69 -4.78 -20.02
N SER A 347 -25.71 -5.58 -20.24
CA SER A 347 -25.81 -6.23 -21.54
C SER A 347 -26.09 -5.20 -22.65
N VAL A 348 -25.33 -5.32 -23.73
CA VAL A 348 -25.32 -4.40 -24.89
C VAL A 348 -26.65 -4.35 -25.64
N LYS A 349 -27.57 -5.24 -25.35
CA LYS A 349 -28.89 -5.32 -25.95
C LYS A 349 -29.95 -4.94 -24.93
N SER A 350 -30.62 -3.84 -25.18
CA SER A 350 -31.55 -3.10 -24.36
C SER A 350 -32.94 -3.78 -24.12
N GLU A 351 -33.00 -5.09 -24.12
CA GLU A 351 -34.15 -5.82 -23.57
C GLU A 351 -33.71 -6.43 -22.26
N SER A 352 -34.45 -6.16 -21.18
CA SER A 352 -34.19 -6.68 -19.83
C SER A 352 -34.00 -8.21 -19.91
N GLN A 353 -32.79 -8.68 -19.65
CA GLN A 353 -32.53 -10.11 -19.58
C GLN A 353 -33.30 -10.72 -18.43
N SER A 354 -33.85 -11.92 -18.63
CA SER A 354 -34.62 -12.56 -17.58
C SER A 354 -33.70 -12.90 -16.37
N PRO A 355 -34.23 -12.87 -15.16
CA PRO A 355 -33.49 -13.26 -13.95
C PRO A 355 -32.88 -14.65 -14.07
N GLU A 356 -33.57 -15.59 -14.75
CA GLU A 356 -33.13 -16.96 -14.97
C GLU A 356 -31.86 -17.00 -15.83
N TYR A 357 -31.80 -16.14 -16.87
CA TYR A 357 -30.64 -16.06 -17.76
C TYR A 357 -29.42 -15.46 -17.04
N ILE A 358 -29.63 -14.47 -16.19
CA ILE A 358 -28.56 -13.89 -15.34
C ILE A 358 -28.04 -14.95 -14.38
N GLN A 359 -28.92 -15.69 -13.72
CA GLN A 359 -28.53 -16.77 -12.82
C GLN A 359 -27.78 -17.90 -13.55
N ALA A 360 -28.17 -18.22 -14.77
CA ALA A 360 -27.45 -19.19 -15.59
C ALA A 360 -26.01 -18.72 -15.92
N LYS A 361 -25.83 -17.43 -16.21
CA LYS A 361 -24.50 -16.85 -16.41
C LYS A 361 -23.64 -16.87 -15.13
N ILE A 362 -24.26 -16.57 -13.97
CA ILE A 362 -23.56 -16.63 -12.68
C ILE A 362 -23.06 -18.05 -12.43
N ARG A 363 -23.89 -19.07 -12.69
CA ARG A 363 -23.49 -20.48 -12.56
C ARG A 363 -22.34 -20.86 -13.49
N LEU A 364 -22.40 -20.45 -14.77
CA LEU A 364 -21.30 -20.65 -15.71
C LEU A 364 -20.02 -19.98 -15.22
N LEU A 365 -20.09 -18.71 -14.82
CA LEU A 365 -18.94 -17.97 -14.32
C LEU A 365 -18.38 -18.54 -13.03
N SER A 366 -19.24 -19.11 -12.17
CA SER A 366 -18.85 -19.77 -10.93
C SER A 366 -18.08 -21.07 -11.21
N ASP A 367 -18.53 -21.88 -12.17
CA ASP A 367 -17.81 -23.07 -12.63
C ASP A 367 -16.44 -22.71 -13.21
N LEU A 368 -16.38 -21.70 -14.09
CA LEU A 368 -15.12 -21.22 -14.65
C LEU A 368 -14.17 -20.71 -13.55
N ALA A 369 -14.67 -19.87 -12.63
CA ALA A 369 -13.90 -19.33 -11.53
C ALA A 369 -13.31 -20.43 -10.64
N TYR A 370 -14.12 -21.42 -10.28
CA TYR A 370 -13.68 -22.56 -9.49
C TYR A 370 -12.57 -23.36 -10.21
N ARG A 371 -12.78 -23.76 -11.48
CA ARG A 371 -11.79 -24.51 -12.26
C ARG A 371 -10.45 -23.79 -12.38
N PHE A 372 -10.49 -22.48 -12.65
CA PHE A 372 -9.28 -21.68 -12.76
C PHE A 372 -8.61 -21.43 -11.42
N THR A 373 -9.38 -21.29 -10.34
CA THR A 373 -8.82 -21.21 -9.00
C THR A 373 -8.12 -22.51 -8.61
N CYS A 374 -8.68 -23.69 -8.92
CA CYS A 374 -8.00 -24.98 -8.74
C CYS A 374 -6.67 -25.08 -9.50
N GLN A 375 -6.58 -24.41 -10.66
CA GLN A 375 -5.35 -24.39 -11.46
C GLN A 375 -4.37 -23.28 -11.00
N GLY A 376 -4.75 -22.44 -10.05
CA GLY A 376 -3.98 -21.26 -9.63
C GLY A 376 -3.81 -20.21 -10.72
N LYS A 377 -4.76 -20.11 -11.68
CA LYS A 377 -4.72 -19.22 -12.83
C LYS A 377 -5.54 -17.96 -12.58
N ASP A 378 -4.94 -16.80 -12.84
CA ASP A 378 -5.59 -15.49 -12.86
C ASP A 378 -5.74 -14.93 -14.28
N ILE A 379 -5.05 -15.53 -15.27
CA ILE A 379 -5.04 -15.13 -16.68
C ILE A 379 -5.42 -16.34 -17.52
N PHE A 380 -6.32 -16.14 -18.47
CA PHE A 380 -6.94 -17.20 -19.26
C PHE A 380 -6.69 -17.00 -20.75
N ASP A 381 -6.32 -18.07 -21.44
CA ASP A 381 -6.24 -18.09 -22.90
C ASP A 381 -7.64 -18.27 -23.52
N PRO A 382 -7.93 -17.66 -24.67
CA PRO A 382 -9.24 -17.73 -25.32
C PRO A 382 -9.66 -19.16 -25.67
N ASP A 383 -8.74 -19.97 -26.20
CA ASP A 383 -9.03 -21.36 -26.56
C ASP A 383 -9.40 -22.19 -25.34
N GLU A 384 -8.72 -21.97 -24.23
CA GLU A 384 -9.03 -22.60 -22.95
C GLU A 384 -10.41 -22.19 -22.42
N LEU A 385 -10.74 -20.87 -22.48
CA LEU A 385 -12.04 -20.38 -22.08
C LEU A 385 -13.16 -20.95 -22.94
N ILE A 386 -12.99 -20.92 -24.26
CA ILE A 386 -13.96 -21.48 -25.21
C ILE A 386 -14.15 -22.99 -24.98
N TYR A 387 -13.06 -23.71 -24.74
CA TYR A 387 -13.10 -25.13 -24.39
C TYR A 387 -13.88 -25.39 -23.10
N GLN A 388 -13.58 -24.66 -22.00
CA GLN A 388 -14.26 -24.82 -20.72
C GLN A 388 -15.75 -24.44 -20.80
N ILE A 389 -16.07 -23.35 -21.50
CA ILE A 389 -17.47 -22.97 -21.76
C ILE A 389 -18.17 -24.08 -22.57
N GLY A 390 -17.50 -24.65 -23.59
CA GLY A 390 -18.02 -25.74 -24.38
C GLY A 390 -18.28 -27.00 -23.58
N GLU A 391 -17.38 -27.36 -22.64
CA GLU A 391 -17.58 -28.48 -21.73
C GLU A 391 -18.80 -28.25 -20.83
N TYR A 392 -18.97 -27.04 -20.30
CA TYR A 392 -20.11 -26.65 -19.46
C TYR A 392 -21.45 -26.72 -20.23
N LEU A 393 -21.44 -26.41 -21.51
CA LEU A 393 -22.63 -26.41 -22.40
C LEU A 393 -22.97 -27.81 -22.99
N LYS A 394 -22.29 -28.87 -22.60
CA LYS A 394 -22.66 -30.24 -23.03
C LYS A 394 -23.98 -30.72 -22.47
N ASP A 395 -24.39 -30.15 -21.34
CA ASP A 395 -25.71 -30.40 -20.78
C ASP A 395 -26.75 -29.56 -21.51
N ASP A 396 -27.68 -30.25 -22.18
CA ASP A 396 -28.75 -29.62 -22.98
C ASP A 396 -29.69 -28.72 -22.11
N SER A 397 -29.89 -29.07 -20.85
CA SER A 397 -30.69 -28.27 -19.93
C SER A 397 -30.04 -26.93 -19.61
N VAL A 398 -28.73 -26.94 -19.36
CA VAL A 398 -27.90 -25.75 -19.12
C VAL A 398 -27.82 -24.88 -20.37
N LYS A 399 -27.59 -25.50 -21.52
CA LYS A 399 -27.53 -24.83 -22.83
C LYS A 399 -28.82 -24.10 -23.14
N SER A 400 -29.96 -24.71 -22.84
CA SER A 400 -31.27 -24.07 -23.05
C SER A 400 -31.49 -22.85 -22.18
N GLN A 401 -31.00 -22.87 -20.92
CA GLN A 401 -31.05 -21.73 -19.99
C GLN A 401 -30.16 -20.56 -20.47
N LEU A 402 -29.14 -20.83 -21.24
CA LEU A 402 -28.24 -19.85 -21.88
C LEU A 402 -28.64 -19.56 -23.34
N ASN A 403 -29.94 -19.65 -23.67
CA ASN A 403 -30.51 -19.33 -24.95
C ASN A 403 -29.87 -20.09 -26.13
N ASN A 404 -29.37 -21.30 -25.94
CA ASN A 404 -28.61 -22.10 -26.90
C ASN A 404 -27.42 -21.34 -27.52
N ALA A 405 -26.82 -20.44 -26.79
CA ALA A 405 -25.67 -19.67 -27.27
C ALA A 405 -24.45 -20.58 -27.52
N THR A 406 -23.58 -20.18 -28.46
CA THR A 406 -22.29 -20.84 -28.65
C THR A 406 -21.26 -20.38 -27.65
N PRO A 407 -20.18 -21.15 -27.34
CA PRO A 407 -19.12 -20.73 -26.44
C PRO A 407 -18.51 -19.38 -26.84
N GLU A 408 -18.29 -19.12 -28.12
CA GLU A 408 -17.72 -17.86 -28.63
C GLU A 408 -18.69 -16.69 -28.43
N ALA A 409 -19.98 -16.90 -28.60
CA ALA A 409 -21.00 -15.86 -28.37
C ALA A 409 -21.08 -15.49 -26.90
N LEU A 410 -21.07 -16.47 -26.00
CA LEU A 410 -21.03 -16.24 -24.55
C LEU A 410 -19.75 -15.55 -24.13
N LEU A 411 -18.58 -15.98 -24.61
CA LEU A 411 -17.31 -15.32 -24.31
C LEU A 411 -17.32 -13.86 -24.78
N SER A 412 -17.85 -13.60 -26.00
CA SER A 412 -18.00 -12.23 -26.50
C SER A 412 -18.94 -11.39 -25.65
N GLU A 413 -20.04 -11.96 -25.16
CA GLU A 413 -20.99 -11.27 -24.29
C GLU A 413 -20.39 -10.97 -22.92
N LEU A 414 -19.72 -11.96 -22.30
CA LEU A 414 -19.11 -11.85 -20.99
C LEU A 414 -17.85 -10.96 -20.98
N SER A 415 -17.22 -10.76 -22.15
CA SER A 415 -15.98 -9.99 -22.30
C SER A 415 -16.15 -8.67 -23.06
N GLY A 416 -17.38 -8.24 -23.34
CA GLY A 416 -17.65 -6.92 -23.95
C GLY A 416 -16.97 -5.77 -23.20
N GLU A 417 -17.03 -4.55 -23.74
CA GLU A 417 -16.30 -3.37 -23.21
C GLU A 417 -16.46 -3.19 -21.69
N ASN A 418 -17.53 -3.70 -21.13
CA ASN A 418 -17.90 -3.63 -19.72
C ASN A 418 -18.16 -5.02 -19.11
N GLY A 419 -17.67 -6.07 -19.74
CA GLY A 419 -17.88 -7.44 -19.31
C GLY A 419 -17.20 -7.79 -18.01
N ILE A 420 -17.69 -8.85 -17.36
CA ILE A 420 -17.09 -9.41 -16.14
C ILE A 420 -15.73 -10.06 -16.41
N LEU A 421 -15.50 -10.52 -17.63
CA LEU A 421 -14.21 -10.92 -18.17
C LEU A 421 -13.64 -9.75 -18.97
N HIS A 422 -12.39 -9.43 -18.75
CA HIS A 422 -11.73 -8.29 -19.37
C HIS A 422 -10.58 -8.74 -20.24
N LYS A 423 -10.57 -8.34 -21.52
CA LYS A 423 -9.41 -8.52 -22.39
C LYS A 423 -8.25 -7.69 -21.89
N LEU A 424 -7.08 -8.29 -21.71
CA LEU A 424 -5.91 -7.61 -21.20
C LEU A 424 -5.40 -6.50 -22.14
N ALA A 425 -5.50 -6.68 -23.47
CA ALA A 425 -5.25 -5.64 -24.46
C ALA A 425 -6.19 -5.84 -25.68
N LYS A 426 -6.39 -4.80 -26.51
CA LYS A 426 -7.21 -4.93 -27.73
C LYS A 426 -6.75 -6.04 -28.66
N GLU A 427 -5.46 -6.32 -28.68
CA GLU A 427 -4.80 -7.32 -29.52
C GLU A 427 -4.34 -8.57 -28.76
N SER A 428 -4.31 -8.53 -27.42
CA SER A 428 -4.06 -9.71 -26.61
C SER A 428 -5.32 -10.56 -26.58
N GLU A 429 -5.18 -11.82 -26.93
CA GLU A 429 -6.29 -12.78 -26.86
C GLU A 429 -6.51 -13.32 -25.44
N ARG A 430 -5.84 -12.75 -24.41
CA ARG A 430 -5.94 -13.21 -23.02
C ARG A 430 -7.00 -12.46 -22.24
N TYR A 431 -7.62 -13.16 -21.31
CA TYR A 431 -8.71 -12.69 -20.47
C TYR A 431 -8.35 -12.78 -19.00
N VAL A 432 -8.97 -11.90 -18.19
CA VAL A 432 -8.93 -11.93 -16.72
C VAL A 432 -10.32 -11.61 -16.21
N PHE A 433 -10.67 -12.06 -15.01
CA PHE A 433 -11.82 -11.47 -14.33
C PHE A 433 -11.56 -9.99 -14.08
N ILE A 434 -12.62 -9.19 -14.15
CA ILE A 434 -12.54 -7.72 -13.97
C ILE A 434 -11.79 -7.34 -12.68
N HIS A 435 -11.87 -8.20 -11.67
CA HIS A 435 -11.09 -8.12 -10.44
C HIS A 435 -10.91 -9.51 -9.82
N ARG A 436 -9.82 -9.75 -9.08
CA ARG A 436 -9.60 -10.99 -8.34
C ARG A 436 -10.76 -11.31 -7.39
N PHE A 437 -11.29 -10.32 -6.68
CA PHE A 437 -12.45 -10.52 -5.78
C PHE A 437 -13.68 -11.09 -6.48
N THR A 438 -13.85 -10.79 -7.77
CA THR A 438 -14.95 -11.36 -8.55
C THR A 438 -14.75 -12.85 -8.76
N GLN A 439 -13.50 -13.28 -9.03
CA GLN A 439 -13.17 -14.70 -9.14
C GLN A 439 -13.37 -15.41 -7.79
N ASP A 440 -12.87 -14.83 -6.71
CA ASP A 440 -12.98 -15.40 -5.36
C ASP A 440 -14.45 -15.54 -4.93
N TYR A 441 -15.27 -14.52 -5.18
CA TYR A 441 -16.71 -14.56 -4.91
C TYR A 441 -17.44 -15.63 -5.75
N LEU A 442 -17.16 -15.70 -7.05
CA LEU A 442 -17.77 -16.70 -7.94
C LEU A 442 -17.32 -18.12 -7.57
N THR A 443 -16.09 -18.31 -7.13
CA THR A 443 -15.61 -19.60 -6.57
C THR A 443 -16.39 -19.96 -5.32
N ALA A 444 -16.67 -19.01 -4.42
CA ALA A 444 -17.51 -19.24 -3.24
C ALA A 444 -18.96 -19.60 -3.64
N CYS A 445 -19.51 -18.97 -4.69
CA CYS A 445 -20.82 -19.32 -5.22
C CYS A 445 -20.90 -20.75 -5.75
N TYR A 446 -19.84 -21.22 -6.43
CA TYR A 446 -19.74 -22.61 -6.88
C TYR A 446 -19.79 -23.59 -5.70
N LEU A 447 -18.95 -23.37 -4.67
CA LEU A 447 -18.93 -24.20 -3.48
C LEU A 447 -20.28 -24.17 -2.73
N LYS A 448 -20.93 -23.00 -2.63
CA LYS A 448 -22.29 -22.88 -2.06
C LYS A 448 -23.30 -23.75 -2.82
N GLN A 449 -23.24 -23.75 -4.16
CA GLN A 449 -24.12 -24.58 -4.97
C GLN A 449 -23.85 -26.07 -4.73
N ALA A 450 -22.57 -26.50 -4.73
CA ALA A 450 -22.20 -27.88 -4.44
C ALA A 450 -22.69 -28.34 -3.06
N ILE A 451 -22.59 -27.49 -2.05
CA ILE A 451 -23.10 -27.74 -0.70
C ILE A 451 -24.64 -27.84 -0.68
N ALA A 452 -25.33 -27.03 -1.46
CA ALA A 452 -26.79 -27.07 -1.55
C ALA A 452 -27.29 -28.34 -2.28
N GLU A 453 -26.54 -28.87 -3.24
CA GLU A 453 -26.83 -30.12 -3.94
C GLU A 453 -26.53 -31.34 -3.05
N ASN A 454 -25.36 -31.38 -2.41
CA ASN A 454 -24.99 -32.45 -1.46
C ASN A 454 -24.04 -31.86 -0.38
N LEU A 455 -24.53 -31.77 0.85
CA LEU A 455 -23.81 -31.17 1.96
C LEU A 455 -22.45 -31.84 2.23
N GLU A 456 -22.42 -33.19 2.26
CA GLU A 456 -21.20 -33.94 2.58
C GLU A 456 -20.14 -33.78 1.48
N GLU A 457 -20.53 -33.92 0.22
CA GLU A 457 -19.63 -33.77 -0.93
C GLU A 457 -19.15 -32.33 -1.08
N GLY A 458 -20.03 -31.36 -0.92
CA GLY A 458 -19.67 -29.93 -1.02
C GLY A 458 -18.72 -29.48 0.09
N ILE A 459 -18.92 -29.96 1.33
CA ILE A 459 -17.97 -29.70 2.42
C ILE A 459 -16.64 -30.43 2.20
N ALA A 460 -16.67 -31.66 1.68
CA ALA A 460 -15.46 -32.41 1.36
C ALA A 460 -14.64 -31.66 0.28
N LEU A 461 -15.30 -31.11 -0.73
CA LEU A 461 -14.69 -30.31 -1.79
C LEU A 461 -14.04 -29.04 -1.21
N ALA A 462 -14.71 -28.32 -0.32
CA ALA A 462 -14.16 -27.15 0.35
C ALA A 462 -12.94 -27.52 1.23
N LYS A 463 -12.99 -28.69 1.89
CA LYS A 463 -11.95 -29.20 2.78
C LYS A 463 -10.63 -29.47 2.05
N GLU A 464 -10.65 -29.88 0.80
CA GLU A 464 -9.44 -30.10 -0.01
C GLU A 464 -8.55 -28.87 -0.08
N HIS A 465 -9.12 -27.67 0.09
CA HIS A 465 -8.48 -26.37 -0.07
C HIS A 465 -8.25 -25.60 1.24
N PHE A 466 -8.53 -26.17 2.41
CA PHE A 466 -8.36 -25.47 3.69
C PHE A 466 -6.93 -24.99 3.93
N TRP A 467 -5.95 -25.70 3.41
CA TRP A 467 -4.54 -25.43 3.57
C TRP A 467 -3.95 -24.52 2.49
N GLU A 468 -4.72 -24.23 1.44
CA GLU A 468 -4.30 -23.39 0.35
C GLU A 468 -4.67 -21.93 0.64
N TYR A 469 -3.66 -21.10 0.89
CA TYR A 469 -3.88 -19.71 1.28
C TYR A 469 -4.72 -18.92 0.26
N ASP A 470 -4.52 -19.16 -1.04
CA ASP A 470 -5.30 -18.53 -2.12
C ASP A 470 -6.81 -18.85 -2.05
N TRP A 471 -7.17 -19.90 -1.29
CA TRP A 471 -8.56 -20.32 -1.08
C TRP A 471 -9.19 -19.78 0.20
N HIS A 472 -8.42 -19.19 1.11
CA HIS A 472 -8.97 -18.65 2.35
C HIS A 472 -10.02 -17.56 2.09
N GLN A 473 -9.83 -16.72 1.03
CA GLN A 473 -10.80 -15.72 0.66
C GLN A 473 -12.11 -16.31 0.11
N PRO A 474 -12.09 -17.22 -0.89
CA PRO A 474 -13.29 -17.95 -1.31
C PRO A 474 -14.01 -18.66 -0.16
N LEU A 475 -13.27 -19.33 0.73
CA LEU A 475 -13.84 -20.08 1.86
C LEU A 475 -14.48 -19.17 2.92
N SER A 476 -13.87 -18.01 3.19
CA SER A 476 -14.47 -17.00 4.09
C SER A 476 -15.74 -16.42 3.49
N LEU A 477 -15.74 -16.06 2.21
CA LEU A 477 -16.93 -15.57 1.51
C LEU A 477 -18.04 -16.66 1.45
N LEU A 478 -17.65 -17.93 1.31
CA LEU A 478 -18.59 -19.05 1.36
C LEU A 478 -19.37 -19.07 2.67
N ALA A 479 -18.69 -18.92 3.82
CA ALA A 479 -19.35 -18.84 5.12
C ALA A 479 -20.39 -17.72 5.18
N GLY A 480 -20.05 -16.53 4.64
CA GLY A 480 -20.97 -15.40 4.56
C GLY A 480 -22.14 -15.60 3.60
N LEU A 481 -22.01 -16.49 2.61
CA LEU A 481 -23.07 -16.83 1.65
C LEU A 481 -23.99 -17.98 2.13
N MET A 482 -23.57 -18.77 3.11
CA MET A 482 -24.35 -19.88 3.67
C MET A 482 -25.41 -19.36 4.64
N GLU A 483 -26.61 -19.93 4.61
CA GLU A 483 -27.65 -19.68 5.64
C GLU A 483 -27.22 -20.25 7.00
N ASN A 484 -26.56 -21.40 6.99
CA ASN A 484 -26.00 -22.03 8.18
C ASN A 484 -24.51 -22.37 7.95
N PRO A 485 -23.56 -21.59 8.49
CA PRO A 485 -22.13 -21.84 8.33
C PRO A 485 -21.58 -22.96 9.22
N LEU A 486 -22.37 -23.52 10.15
CA LEU A 486 -21.92 -24.52 11.11
C LEU A 486 -21.19 -25.72 10.48
N PRO A 487 -21.69 -26.37 9.41
CA PRO A 487 -21.00 -27.52 8.81
C PRO A 487 -19.59 -27.18 8.31
N LEU A 488 -19.42 -25.97 7.77
CA LEU A 488 -18.12 -25.51 7.30
C LEU A 488 -17.18 -25.22 8.48
N LEU A 489 -17.66 -24.49 9.50
CA LEU A 489 -16.88 -24.18 10.70
C LEU A 489 -16.45 -25.43 11.45
N GLU A 490 -17.36 -26.43 11.59
CA GLU A 490 -17.01 -27.71 12.17
C GLU A 490 -15.96 -28.47 11.35
N ALA A 491 -16.09 -28.47 10.02
CA ALA A 491 -15.12 -29.14 9.17
C ALA A 491 -13.74 -28.52 9.32
N ILE A 492 -13.65 -27.18 9.41
CA ILE A 492 -12.39 -26.46 9.62
C ILE A 492 -11.80 -26.80 11.02
N THR A 493 -12.61 -26.74 12.07
CA THR A 493 -12.13 -26.90 13.46
C THR A 493 -11.84 -28.35 13.87
N ARG A 494 -12.44 -29.33 13.19
CA ARG A 494 -12.14 -30.77 13.42
C ARG A 494 -10.82 -31.22 12.81
N GLU A 495 -10.31 -30.46 11.82
CA GLU A 495 -9.01 -30.77 11.27
C GLU A 495 -7.90 -30.36 12.24
N LYS A 496 -6.80 -31.13 12.21
CA LYS A 496 -5.65 -30.85 13.03
C LYS A 496 -4.90 -29.65 12.47
N ASP A 497 -4.87 -28.57 13.25
CA ASP A 497 -4.23 -27.30 12.83
C ASP A 497 -2.70 -27.42 12.78
N ASP A 498 -2.07 -26.48 12.08
CA ASP A 498 -0.62 -26.34 12.01
C ASP A 498 -0.08 -25.45 13.14
N ILE A 499 1.25 -25.30 13.21
CA ILE A 499 1.93 -24.44 14.20
C ILE A 499 1.56 -22.96 14.03
N PHE A 500 0.96 -22.59 12.93
CA PHE A 500 0.58 -21.20 12.60
C PHE A 500 -0.88 -20.91 12.95
N SER A 501 -1.60 -21.88 13.45
CA SER A 501 -3.03 -21.76 13.71
C SER A 501 -3.81 -21.35 12.44
N THR A 502 -3.40 -21.90 11.28
CA THR A 502 -3.94 -21.53 9.97
C THR A 502 -5.44 -21.75 9.91
N LEU A 503 -5.92 -22.89 10.37
CA LEU A 503 -7.34 -23.23 10.34
C LEU A 503 -8.14 -22.45 11.38
N LEU A 504 -7.58 -22.19 12.55
CA LEU A 504 -8.20 -21.32 13.55
C LEU A 504 -8.41 -19.89 12.99
N LEU A 505 -7.42 -19.35 12.30
CA LEU A 505 -7.53 -18.04 11.68
C LEU A 505 -8.48 -18.03 10.49
N LEU A 506 -8.52 -19.10 9.68
CA LEU A 506 -9.51 -19.27 8.62
C LEU A 506 -10.93 -19.30 9.20
N ALA A 507 -11.15 -20.04 10.29
CA ALA A 507 -12.45 -20.06 10.98
C ALA A 507 -12.84 -18.66 11.48
N GLY A 508 -11.89 -17.89 12.04
CA GLY A 508 -12.13 -16.52 12.46
C GLY A 508 -12.51 -15.58 11.30
N GLN A 509 -11.84 -15.71 10.18
CA GLN A 509 -12.17 -14.95 8.95
C GLN A 509 -13.54 -15.34 8.40
N ALA A 510 -13.88 -16.62 8.45
CA ALA A 510 -15.19 -17.12 8.07
C ALA A 510 -16.31 -16.54 8.96
N ILE A 511 -16.10 -16.52 10.28
CA ILE A 511 -17.05 -15.93 11.24
C ILE A 511 -17.24 -14.44 10.98
N ALA A 512 -16.19 -13.70 10.62
CA ALA A 512 -16.27 -12.28 10.32
C ALA A 512 -17.15 -11.95 9.10
N GLU A 513 -17.40 -12.90 8.20
CA GLU A 513 -18.31 -12.72 7.05
C GLU A 513 -19.76 -13.12 7.36
N CYS A 514 -20.05 -13.78 8.49
CA CYS A 514 -21.40 -14.22 8.86
C CYS A 514 -22.28 -13.07 9.36
N GLU A 515 -23.60 -13.25 9.32
CA GLU A 515 -24.55 -12.29 9.88
C GLU A 515 -24.44 -12.18 11.40
N GLU A 516 -24.64 -10.98 11.92
CA GLU A 516 -24.62 -10.69 13.36
C GLU A 516 -25.70 -11.49 14.13
N ASN A 517 -26.83 -11.78 13.48
CA ASN A 517 -27.91 -12.60 14.05
C ASN A 517 -27.56 -14.08 14.24
N VAL A 518 -26.56 -14.58 13.56
CA VAL A 518 -25.96 -15.91 13.83
C VAL A 518 -25.13 -15.86 15.12
N ASN A 519 -24.73 -14.67 15.55
CA ASN A 519 -23.86 -14.43 16.69
C ASN A 519 -24.62 -14.13 18.00
N LEU A 520 -25.90 -13.72 17.97
CA LEU A 520 -26.63 -13.33 19.18
C LEU A 520 -28.13 -13.57 19.02
N SER A 521 -28.67 -14.63 19.58
CA SER A 521 -30.08 -14.69 19.92
C SER A 521 -30.32 -14.23 21.36
N GLU A 522 -30.18 -12.94 21.63
CA GLU A 522 -30.89 -12.26 22.69
C GLU A 522 -32.20 -11.66 22.12
N LYS A 523 -33.15 -12.51 21.81
CA LYS A 523 -34.58 -12.19 21.74
C LYS A 523 -35.35 -13.45 22.14
N GLY A 524 -35.21 -13.81 23.41
CA GLY A 524 -36.26 -14.51 24.08
C GLY A 524 -37.43 -13.55 24.21
N GLU A 525 -38.49 -13.84 23.51
CA GLU A 525 -39.89 -13.76 23.84
C GLU A 525 -40.71 -13.62 22.55
N ASN A 526 -41.56 -14.69 22.34
CA ASN A 526 -42.60 -14.77 21.32
C ASN A 526 -42.27 -15.29 19.91
N THR A 527 -41.75 -16.51 19.81
CA THR A 527 -42.15 -17.43 18.71
C THR A 527 -42.11 -18.88 19.24
N GLU A 528 -42.94 -19.23 20.20
CA GLU A 528 -43.37 -20.60 20.39
C GLU A 528 -44.34 -20.91 19.26
N ASN A 529 -43.83 -21.57 18.21
CA ASN A 529 -44.48 -22.64 17.44
C ASN A 529 -43.79 -22.78 16.09
N LEU A 530 -43.28 -23.99 15.81
CA LEU A 530 -42.68 -24.51 14.58
C LEU A 530 -41.15 -24.32 14.38
N LYS A 531 -40.36 -24.82 15.29
CA LYS A 531 -38.97 -25.20 14.93
C LYS A 531 -38.81 -26.71 15.16
N SER A 532 -38.26 -27.43 14.16
CA SER A 532 -37.91 -28.84 14.31
C SER A 532 -36.76 -28.98 15.31
N ASP A 533 -36.75 -30.08 16.10
CA ASP A 533 -35.73 -30.38 17.14
C ASP A 533 -34.26 -30.28 16.62
N ASN A 534 -34.02 -30.43 15.32
CA ASN A 534 -32.71 -30.36 14.72
C ASN A 534 -32.22 -28.89 14.47
N VAL A 535 -33.13 -27.96 14.23
CA VAL A 535 -32.78 -26.52 14.04
C VAL A 535 -32.31 -25.92 15.35
N THR A 536 -32.99 -26.23 16.48
CA THR A 536 -32.59 -25.74 17.80
C THR A 536 -31.25 -26.31 18.27
N LYS A 537 -30.94 -27.56 17.99
CA LYS A 537 -29.64 -28.19 18.34
C LYS A 537 -28.47 -27.62 17.54
N ASN A 538 -28.66 -27.32 16.26
CA ASN A 538 -27.63 -26.69 15.43
C ASN A 538 -27.36 -25.24 15.84
N GLU A 539 -28.40 -24.50 16.20
CA GLU A 539 -28.28 -23.14 16.73
C GLU A 539 -27.52 -23.16 18.08
N GLU A 540 -27.87 -24.03 19.01
CA GLU A 540 -27.16 -24.18 20.28
C GLU A 540 -25.67 -24.55 20.09
N HIS A 541 -25.37 -25.43 19.13
CA HIS A 541 -23.99 -25.80 18.84
C HIS A 541 -23.19 -24.65 18.25
N LEU A 542 -23.76 -23.90 17.32
CA LEU A 542 -23.15 -22.70 16.72
C LEU A 542 -22.86 -21.63 17.78
N HIS A 543 -23.84 -21.40 18.70
CA HIS A 543 -23.70 -20.46 19.81
C HIS A 543 -22.60 -20.85 20.80
N ARG A 544 -22.16 -22.09 20.84
CA ARG A 544 -21.03 -22.54 21.65
C ARG A 544 -19.71 -22.48 20.89
N LEU A 545 -19.71 -22.86 19.61
CA LEU A 545 -18.51 -22.98 18.79
C LEU A 545 -17.90 -21.60 18.44
N ILE A 546 -18.72 -20.61 18.06
CA ILE A 546 -18.23 -19.28 17.69
C ILE A 546 -17.50 -18.57 18.84
N PRO A 547 -18.08 -18.47 20.06
CA PRO A 547 -17.37 -17.88 21.20
C PRO A 547 -16.07 -18.59 21.55
N GLU A 548 -16.01 -19.91 21.42
CA GLU A 548 -14.81 -20.69 21.68
C GLU A 548 -13.68 -20.35 20.65
N ILE A 549 -14.00 -20.26 19.37
CA ILE A 549 -13.06 -19.86 18.32
C ILE A 549 -12.53 -18.43 18.58
N ILE A 550 -13.43 -17.51 18.90
CA ILE A 550 -13.07 -16.09 19.19
C ILE A 550 -12.11 -16.02 20.38
N ASP A 551 -12.39 -16.74 21.46
CA ASP A 551 -11.55 -16.76 22.66
C ASP A 551 -10.15 -17.36 22.37
N HIS A 552 -10.07 -18.38 21.54
CA HIS A 552 -8.79 -18.97 21.12
C HIS A 552 -7.98 -17.99 20.25
N ILE A 553 -8.62 -17.28 19.32
CA ILE A 553 -7.96 -16.26 18.48
C ILE A 553 -7.48 -15.09 19.34
N TYR A 554 -8.30 -14.66 20.30
CA TYR A 554 -7.90 -13.60 21.22
C TYR A 554 -6.67 -13.99 22.06
N LYS A 555 -6.63 -15.21 22.60
CA LYS A 555 -5.47 -15.74 23.33
C LYS A 555 -4.23 -15.85 22.44
N LEU A 556 -4.41 -16.29 21.21
CA LEU A 556 -3.32 -16.34 20.23
C LEU A 556 -2.76 -14.92 19.95
N TRP A 557 -3.64 -13.96 19.79
CA TRP A 557 -3.23 -12.55 19.58
C TRP A 557 -2.56 -11.96 20.83
N GLN A 558 -3.03 -12.26 22.03
CA GLN A 558 -2.35 -11.85 23.27
C GLN A 558 -0.92 -12.38 23.35
N ALA A 559 -0.67 -13.56 22.83
CA ALA A 559 0.67 -14.16 22.76
C ALA A 559 1.53 -13.51 21.65
N TYR A 560 0.91 -13.06 20.55
CA TYR A 560 1.58 -12.50 19.37
C TYR A 560 0.91 -11.20 18.88
N PRO A 561 0.87 -10.13 19.69
CA PRO A 561 0.07 -8.93 19.39
C PRO A 561 0.56 -8.14 18.17
N PHE A 562 1.81 -8.37 17.73
CA PHE A 562 2.44 -7.68 16.62
C PHE A 562 2.57 -8.54 15.34
N VAL A 563 1.95 -9.71 15.33
CA VAL A 563 1.89 -10.56 14.13
C VAL A 563 0.66 -10.16 13.33
N GLY A 564 0.88 -9.47 12.23
CA GLY A 564 -0.16 -8.77 11.49
C GLY A 564 -1.28 -9.66 10.97
N PHE A 565 -1.00 -10.90 10.49
CA PHE A 565 -2.08 -11.78 10.02
C PHE A 565 -2.99 -12.28 11.17
N ILE A 566 -2.50 -12.31 12.42
CA ILE A 566 -3.34 -12.57 13.61
C ILE A 566 -4.13 -11.28 13.93
N ALA A 567 -3.46 -10.14 13.95
CA ALA A 567 -4.07 -8.85 14.22
C ALA A 567 -5.19 -8.52 13.22
N SER A 568 -4.99 -8.80 11.92
CA SER A 568 -6.02 -8.57 10.90
C SER A 568 -7.28 -9.42 11.12
N THR A 569 -7.12 -10.66 11.58
CA THR A 569 -8.27 -11.52 11.96
C THR A 569 -9.00 -10.96 13.18
N VAL A 570 -8.27 -10.45 14.17
CA VAL A 570 -8.86 -9.79 15.36
C VAL A 570 -9.65 -8.53 14.96
N VAL A 571 -9.11 -7.71 14.03
CA VAL A 571 -9.83 -6.55 13.49
C VAL A 571 -11.11 -6.98 12.78
N ALA A 572 -11.03 -7.96 11.89
CA ALA A 572 -12.19 -8.46 11.15
C ALA A 572 -13.29 -8.98 12.10
N LEU A 573 -12.90 -9.77 13.11
CA LEU A 573 -13.82 -10.22 14.14
C LEU A 573 -14.38 -9.09 14.98
N GLY A 574 -13.56 -8.12 15.40
CA GLY A 574 -14.02 -6.97 16.18
C GLY A 574 -14.97 -6.04 15.43
N GLN A 575 -14.91 -6.05 14.09
CA GLN A 575 -15.88 -5.32 13.25
C GLN A 575 -17.22 -6.07 13.10
N ALA A 576 -17.20 -7.39 13.20
CA ALA A 576 -18.35 -8.25 12.93
C ALA A 576 -18.96 -8.88 14.19
N ASN A 577 -18.27 -8.85 15.33
CA ASN A 577 -18.66 -9.59 16.52
C ASN A 577 -18.42 -8.79 17.80
N SER A 578 -19.48 -8.64 18.61
CA SER A 578 -19.46 -7.87 19.86
C SER A 578 -18.56 -8.49 20.95
N GLN A 579 -18.41 -9.81 21.01
CA GLN A 579 -17.57 -10.49 22.01
C GLN A 579 -16.10 -10.12 21.86
N MET A 580 -15.56 -10.15 20.63
CA MET A 580 -14.17 -9.73 20.38
C MET A 580 -13.96 -8.26 20.76
N LEU A 581 -14.90 -7.41 20.40
CA LEU A 581 -14.83 -5.98 20.75
C LEU A 581 -14.83 -5.79 22.27
N GLN A 582 -15.71 -6.47 22.98
CA GLN A 582 -15.81 -6.42 24.45
C GLN A 582 -14.54 -6.89 25.15
N GLN A 583 -13.87 -7.93 24.63
CA GLN A 583 -12.59 -8.40 25.16
C GLN A 583 -11.51 -7.30 25.04
N LEU A 584 -11.44 -6.63 23.89
CA LEU A 584 -10.50 -5.53 23.66
C LEU A 584 -10.79 -4.30 24.57
N GLU A 585 -12.06 -3.96 24.75
CA GLU A 585 -12.50 -2.86 25.63
C GLU A 585 -12.16 -3.12 27.09
N THR A 586 -12.31 -4.36 27.53
CA THR A 586 -12.00 -4.78 28.91
C THR A 586 -10.53 -4.55 29.24
N GLU A 587 -9.60 -4.80 28.33
CA GLU A 587 -8.16 -4.58 28.55
C GLU A 587 -7.84 -3.09 28.78
N LEU A 588 -8.52 -2.17 28.10
CA LEU A 588 -8.37 -0.74 28.33
C LEU A 588 -9.04 -0.28 29.63
N SER A 589 -10.17 -0.90 30.02
CA SER A 589 -10.92 -0.50 31.20
C SER A 589 -10.30 -0.95 32.53
N GLU A 590 -9.56 -2.06 32.55
CA GLU A 590 -8.93 -2.64 33.75
C GLU A 590 -7.69 -1.87 34.25
N LYS A 591 -7.31 -0.75 33.63
CA LYS A 591 -6.18 0.14 34.00
C LYS A 591 -4.83 -0.59 34.14
N ARG A 592 -4.59 -1.64 33.40
CA ARG A 592 -3.32 -2.39 33.38
C ARG A 592 -2.21 -1.70 32.59
N TYR A 593 -2.31 -0.37 32.43
CA TYR A 593 -1.44 0.43 31.56
C TYR A 593 0.06 0.26 31.87
N TYR A 594 0.43 0.13 33.13
CA TYR A 594 1.85 0.16 33.53
C TYR A 594 2.58 -1.19 33.39
N THR A 595 1.85 -2.30 33.32
CA THR A 595 2.44 -3.64 33.32
C THR A 595 2.63 -4.22 31.92
N ARG A 596 1.89 -3.72 30.92
CA ARG A 596 1.87 -4.26 29.55
C ARG A 596 1.72 -3.13 28.50
N LYS A 597 2.55 -2.09 28.59
CA LYS A 597 2.45 -0.89 27.72
C LYS A 597 2.32 -1.23 26.24
N ASP A 598 3.14 -2.18 25.73
CA ASP A 598 3.14 -2.57 24.32
C ASP A 598 1.85 -3.23 23.88
N PHE A 599 1.31 -4.06 24.74
CA PHE A 599 0.03 -4.72 24.47
C PHE A 599 -1.12 -3.73 24.46
N ILE A 600 -1.12 -2.74 25.39
CA ILE A 600 -2.13 -1.68 25.41
C ILE A 600 -2.06 -0.82 24.14
N ALA A 601 -0.87 -0.48 23.66
CA ALA A 601 -0.72 0.22 22.38
C ALA A 601 -1.27 -0.62 21.20
N ALA A 602 -1.05 -1.94 21.20
CA ALA A 602 -1.65 -2.84 20.21
C ALA A 602 -3.19 -2.86 20.31
N VAL A 603 -3.75 -2.89 21.52
CA VAL A 603 -5.21 -2.81 21.75
C VAL A 603 -5.77 -1.51 21.18
N ILE A 604 -5.15 -0.36 21.47
CA ILE A 604 -5.57 0.96 20.96
C ILE A 604 -5.51 0.99 19.42
N ALA A 605 -4.44 0.43 18.85
CA ALA A 605 -4.27 0.37 17.40
C ALA A 605 -5.37 -0.48 16.73
N ILE A 606 -5.70 -1.65 17.32
CA ILE A 606 -6.78 -2.53 16.84
C ILE A 606 -8.14 -1.83 16.94
N LEU A 607 -8.47 -1.22 18.10
CA LEU A 607 -9.71 -0.45 18.26
C LEU A 607 -9.81 0.70 17.25
N GLY A 608 -8.68 1.37 16.97
CA GLY A 608 -8.61 2.40 15.93
C GLY A 608 -8.90 1.88 14.52
N GLN A 609 -8.56 0.62 14.25
CA GLN A 609 -8.87 -0.03 12.96
C GLN A 609 -10.30 -0.55 12.91
N ILE A 610 -10.81 -1.11 14.00
CA ILE A 610 -12.21 -1.52 14.12
C ILE A 610 -13.10 -0.30 13.86
N GLY A 611 -12.86 0.83 14.54
CA GLY A 611 -13.51 2.10 14.29
C GLY A 611 -15.05 2.09 14.46
N SER A 612 -15.61 1.09 15.15
CA SER A 612 -17.03 1.05 15.49
C SER A 612 -17.40 2.18 16.47
N PRO A 613 -18.68 2.58 16.57
CA PRO A 613 -19.09 3.58 17.53
C PRO A 613 -18.67 3.29 18.98
N GLN A 614 -18.74 2.01 19.38
CA GLN A 614 -18.27 1.54 20.68
C GLN A 614 -16.76 1.68 20.86
N ALA A 615 -15.98 1.27 19.83
CA ALA A 615 -14.53 1.46 19.86
C ALA A 615 -14.14 2.94 19.95
N VAL A 616 -14.87 3.83 19.26
CA VAL A 616 -14.69 5.29 19.37
C VAL A 616 -14.94 5.78 20.79
N GLU A 617 -16.01 5.33 21.43
CA GLU A 617 -16.33 5.71 22.82
C GLU A 617 -15.25 5.26 23.80
N THR A 618 -14.78 4.02 23.66
CA THR A 618 -13.69 3.45 24.45
C THR A 618 -12.38 4.23 24.27
N LEU A 619 -12.03 4.60 23.03
CA LEU A 619 -10.86 5.41 22.74
C LEU A 619 -10.99 6.85 23.30
N ILE A 620 -12.16 7.45 23.26
CA ILE A 620 -12.41 8.77 23.86
C ILE A 620 -12.23 8.70 25.38
N LYS A 621 -12.71 7.64 26.03
CA LYS A 621 -12.47 7.42 27.44
C LYS A 621 -10.98 7.27 27.75
N ALA A 622 -10.26 6.50 26.96
CA ALA A 622 -8.81 6.33 27.10
C ALA A 622 -8.04 7.64 26.85
N LEU A 623 -8.48 8.49 25.92
CA LEU A 623 -7.94 9.83 25.66
C LEU A 623 -8.11 10.75 26.87
N ASN A 624 -9.21 10.67 27.61
CA ASN A 624 -9.50 11.55 28.74
C ASN A 624 -8.89 11.07 30.07
N GLU A 625 -8.81 9.76 30.31
CA GLU A 625 -8.49 9.17 31.61
C GLU A 625 -7.13 8.45 31.66
N GLY A 626 -6.51 8.17 30.52
CA GLY A 626 -5.26 7.42 30.44
C GLY A 626 -4.02 8.22 30.84
N PRO A 627 -2.88 7.55 31.09
CA PRO A 627 -1.57 8.23 31.16
C PRO A 627 -1.24 8.86 29.80
N TRP A 628 -0.33 9.86 29.79
CA TRP A 628 -0.02 10.66 28.59
C TRP A 628 0.19 9.85 27.30
N TYR A 629 0.92 8.73 27.34
CA TYR A 629 1.18 7.88 26.17
C TYR A 629 -0.07 7.15 25.68
N VAL A 630 -1.00 6.77 26.57
CA VAL A 630 -2.30 6.19 26.19
C VAL A 630 -3.18 7.27 25.58
N ARG A 631 -3.16 8.50 26.13
CA ARG A 631 -3.90 9.63 25.56
C ARG A 631 -3.39 9.98 24.18
N ALA A 632 -2.07 10.04 23.99
CA ALA A 632 -1.44 10.31 22.70
C ALA A 632 -1.80 9.24 21.64
N GLU A 633 -1.63 7.96 21.96
CA GLU A 633 -2.00 6.85 21.05
C GLU A 633 -3.50 6.83 20.73
N SER A 634 -4.35 7.14 21.72
CA SER A 634 -5.80 7.23 21.52
C SER A 634 -6.15 8.41 20.60
N ALA A 635 -5.48 9.55 20.73
CA ALA A 635 -5.63 10.68 19.81
C ALA A 635 -5.26 10.28 18.38
N ALA A 636 -4.14 9.60 18.18
CA ALA A 636 -3.72 9.08 16.88
C ALA A 636 -4.75 8.11 16.28
N ALA A 637 -5.31 7.20 17.11
CA ALA A 637 -6.35 6.25 16.68
C ALA A 637 -7.65 6.98 16.29
N LEU A 638 -8.11 7.93 17.07
CA LEU A 638 -9.31 8.73 16.79
C LEU A 638 -9.14 9.58 15.52
N GLY A 639 -7.95 10.13 15.29
CA GLY A 639 -7.62 10.85 14.05
C GLY A 639 -7.73 9.97 12.79
N ARG A 640 -7.38 8.68 12.90
CA ARG A 640 -7.57 7.71 11.81
C ARG A 640 -9.03 7.41 11.54
N ILE A 641 -9.84 7.30 12.60
CA ILE A 641 -11.28 7.01 12.49
C ILE A 641 -12.02 8.20 11.85
N GLY A 642 -11.73 9.43 12.27
CA GLY A 642 -12.22 10.67 11.68
C GLY A 642 -13.73 10.93 11.80
N THR A 643 -14.45 10.23 12.70
CA THR A 643 -15.86 10.49 12.94
C THR A 643 -16.09 11.85 13.62
N THR A 644 -17.28 12.42 13.51
CA THR A 644 -17.63 13.69 14.19
C THR A 644 -17.42 13.60 15.71
N GLN A 645 -17.71 12.46 16.31
CA GLN A 645 -17.50 12.23 17.73
C GLN A 645 -15.99 12.23 18.08
N ALA A 646 -15.16 11.53 17.28
CA ALA A 646 -13.71 11.53 17.42
C ALA A 646 -13.13 12.94 17.25
N PHE A 647 -13.58 13.67 16.23
CA PHE A 647 -13.18 15.05 15.99
C PHE A 647 -13.47 15.96 17.19
N ASN A 648 -14.68 15.91 17.75
CA ASN A 648 -15.05 16.71 18.91
C ASN A 648 -14.21 16.41 20.14
N ALA A 649 -13.82 15.14 20.34
CA ALA A 649 -12.92 14.74 21.41
C ALA A 649 -11.50 15.29 21.20
N LEU A 650 -10.99 15.23 19.97
CA LEU A 650 -9.68 15.76 19.60
C LEU A 650 -9.60 17.29 19.78
N ILE A 651 -10.63 18.04 19.39
CA ILE A 651 -10.67 19.50 19.60
C ILE A 651 -10.56 19.84 21.11
N LYS A 652 -11.19 19.07 21.99
CA LYS A 652 -11.05 19.26 23.43
C LYS A 652 -9.63 18.92 23.92
N ALA A 653 -9.03 17.89 23.38
CA ALA A 653 -7.69 17.42 23.75
C ALA A 653 -6.55 18.32 23.24
N LEU A 654 -6.82 19.35 22.42
CA LEU A 654 -5.86 20.44 22.16
C LEU A 654 -5.47 21.22 23.42
N ASN A 655 -6.23 21.11 24.51
CA ASN A 655 -5.93 21.73 25.79
C ASN A 655 -5.37 20.73 26.82
N ASP A 656 -4.84 19.58 26.37
CA ASP A 656 -4.22 18.58 27.26
C ASP A 656 -3.00 19.19 27.97
N ASP A 657 -2.73 18.77 29.19
CA ASP A 657 -1.61 19.25 30.01
C ASP A 657 -0.24 18.79 29.44
N ASP A 658 -0.20 17.68 28.70
CA ASP A 658 1.02 17.12 28.10
C ASP A 658 1.18 17.59 26.64
N ASN A 659 2.34 18.16 26.31
CA ASN A 659 2.63 18.67 24.98
C ASN A 659 2.72 17.56 23.93
N SER A 660 3.13 16.35 24.31
CA SER A 660 3.15 15.20 23.38
C SER A 660 1.74 14.81 22.98
N VAL A 661 0.77 14.86 23.89
CA VAL A 661 -0.65 14.62 23.59
C VAL A 661 -1.19 15.71 22.66
N ARG A 662 -0.93 17.00 22.95
CA ARG A 662 -1.38 18.10 22.07
C ARG A 662 -0.76 18.02 20.68
N GLY A 663 0.51 17.62 20.56
CA GLY A 663 1.19 17.39 19.27
C GLY A 663 0.53 16.27 18.46
N GLU A 664 0.29 15.11 19.08
CA GLU A 664 -0.43 14.00 18.44
C GLU A 664 -1.87 14.36 18.04
N VAL A 665 -2.55 15.19 18.85
CA VAL A 665 -3.87 15.73 18.51
C VAL A 665 -3.79 16.62 17.26
N ALA A 666 -2.77 17.48 17.16
CA ALA A 666 -2.56 18.31 15.97
C ALA A 666 -2.32 17.43 14.72
N GLU A 667 -1.50 16.40 14.82
CA GLU A 667 -1.31 15.44 13.72
C GLU A 667 -2.61 14.70 13.36
N ALA A 668 -3.37 14.27 14.38
CA ALA A 668 -4.67 13.61 14.20
C ALA A 668 -5.69 14.50 13.47
N LEU A 669 -5.78 15.79 13.82
CA LEU A 669 -6.61 16.76 13.12
C LEU A 669 -6.15 16.97 11.68
N GLY A 670 -4.85 16.92 11.42
CA GLY A 670 -4.28 16.94 10.07
C GLY A 670 -4.71 15.76 9.21
N LYS A 671 -4.86 14.58 9.81
CA LYS A 671 -5.37 13.37 9.13
C LYS A 671 -6.86 13.49 8.80
N ILE A 672 -7.63 14.15 9.63
CA ILE A 672 -9.06 14.41 9.40
C ILE A 672 -9.26 15.43 8.27
N GLY A 673 -8.50 16.54 8.26
CA GLY A 673 -8.40 17.50 7.16
C GLY A 673 -9.67 18.31 6.84
N THR A 674 -10.70 18.31 7.70
CA THR A 674 -11.92 19.09 7.49
C THR A 674 -11.69 20.59 7.73
N PRO A 675 -12.57 21.50 7.22
CA PRO A 675 -12.47 22.94 7.52
C PRO A 675 -12.48 23.24 9.02
N GLU A 676 -13.21 22.48 9.82
CA GLU A 676 -13.23 22.61 11.28
C GLU A 676 -11.91 22.14 11.90
N ALA A 677 -11.27 21.09 11.34
CA ALA A 677 -9.94 20.65 11.77
C ALA A 677 -8.88 21.72 11.47
N ILE A 678 -8.98 22.42 10.34
CA ILE A 678 -8.10 23.54 10.01
C ILE A 678 -8.20 24.64 11.09
N LYS A 679 -9.40 24.96 11.57
CA LYS A 679 -9.59 25.94 12.68
C LYS A 679 -8.92 25.48 13.96
N GLY A 680 -9.02 24.18 14.31
CA GLY A 680 -8.32 23.60 15.45
C GLY A 680 -6.80 23.70 15.32
N LEU A 681 -6.27 23.39 14.12
CA LEU A 681 -4.84 23.52 13.83
C LEU A 681 -4.34 24.96 13.88
N VAL A 682 -5.15 25.93 13.47
CA VAL A 682 -4.82 27.36 13.63
C VAL A 682 -4.67 27.74 15.12
N ILE A 683 -5.48 27.16 16.01
CA ILE A 683 -5.30 27.33 17.46
C ILE A 683 -3.96 26.72 17.90
N ALA A 684 -3.67 25.50 17.48
CA ALA A 684 -2.42 24.80 17.82
C ALA A 684 -1.15 25.49 17.29
N LEU A 685 -1.24 26.30 16.21
CA LEU A 685 -0.13 27.13 15.75
C LEU A 685 0.28 28.24 16.75
N HIS A 686 -0.54 28.51 17.74
CA HIS A 686 -0.29 29.49 18.80
C HIS A 686 -0.03 28.83 20.16
N ASP A 687 0.21 27.51 20.19
CA ASP A 687 0.55 26.78 21.42
C ASP A 687 1.85 27.29 22.04
N ASP A 688 1.98 27.21 23.35
CA ASP A 688 3.19 27.62 24.05
C ASP A 688 4.39 26.72 23.71
N ASP A 689 4.14 25.46 23.40
CA ASP A 689 5.17 24.48 23.05
C ASP A 689 5.52 24.49 21.54
N SER A 690 6.82 24.50 21.21
CA SER A 690 7.31 24.55 19.84
C SER A 690 7.00 23.26 19.05
N TYR A 691 6.99 22.10 19.71
CA TYR A 691 6.64 20.83 19.09
C TYR A 691 5.19 20.84 18.58
N VAL A 692 4.25 21.31 19.41
CA VAL A 692 2.83 21.41 19.04
C VAL A 692 2.62 22.36 17.86
N ARG A 693 3.29 23.54 17.88
CA ARG A 693 3.23 24.48 16.76
C ARG A 693 3.77 23.87 15.47
N GLY A 694 4.89 23.15 15.56
CA GLY A 694 5.51 22.45 14.44
C GLY A 694 4.58 21.40 13.82
N GLU A 695 3.98 20.52 14.65
CA GLU A 695 3.04 19.51 14.19
C GLU A 695 1.78 20.14 13.56
N ALA A 696 1.27 21.24 14.12
CA ALA A 696 0.14 21.95 13.54
C ALA A 696 0.47 22.54 12.14
N ALA A 697 1.67 23.13 11.98
CA ALA A 697 2.12 23.64 10.68
C ALA A 697 2.29 22.54 9.65
N VAL A 698 2.90 21.42 10.04
CA VAL A 698 3.05 20.21 9.19
C VAL A 698 1.69 19.64 8.82
N ALA A 699 0.75 19.58 9.76
CA ALA A 699 -0.61 19.11 9.51
C ALA A 699 -1.35 19.96 8.48
N LEU A 700 -1.30 21.29 8.60
CA LEU A 700 -1.88 22.22 7.64
C LEU A 700 -1.26 22.09 6.24
N ALA A 701 0.06 21.92 6.17
CA ALA A 701 0.76 21.70 4.90
C ALA A 701 0.32 20.37 4.24
N LYS A 702 0.18 19.29 5.04
CA LYS A 702 -0.30 17.98 4.55
C LYS A 702 -1.74 18.03 4.03
N ILE A 703 -2.62 18.84 4.63
CA ILE A 703 -3.99 19.04 4.16
C ILE A 703 -3.98 19.65 2.75
N GLY A 704 -3.14 20.66 2.49
CA GLY A 704 -2.88 21.21 1.17
C GLY A 704 -4.08 21.88 0.49
N THR A 705 -5.20 22.13 1.20
CA THR A 705 -6.33 22.89 0.65
C THR A 705 -6.00 24.38 0.56
N ALA A 706 -6.75 25.12 -0.28
CA ALA A 706 -6.57 26.58 -0.40
C ALA A 706 -6.74 27.29 0.95
N GLU A 707 -7.67 26.81 1.79
CA GLU A 707 -7.92 27.34 3.12
C GLU A 707 -6.75 27.07 4.06
N ALA A 708 -6.26 25.83 4.14
CA ALA A 708 -5.11 25.45 4.96
C ALA A 708 -3.85 26.23 4.52
N SER A 709 -3.62 26.33 3.22
CA SER A 709 -2.50 27.10 2.66
C SER A 709 -2.62 28.61 2.97
N HIS A 710 -3.84 29.16 2.95
CA HIS A 710 -4.07 30.56 3.30
C HIS A 710 -3.75 30.83 4.79
N GLU A 711 -4.18 29.94 5.69
CA GLU A 711 -3.87 30.07 7.14
C GLU A 711 -2.36 29.94 7.38
N LEU A 712 -1.72 29.01 6.71
CA LEU A 712 -0.28 28.81 6.81
C LEU A 712 0.51 30.05 6.30
N ILE A 713 0.06 30.69 5.21
CA ILE A 713 0.66 31.94 4.68
C ILE A 713 0.51 33.10 5.70
N LYS A 714 -0.60 33.20 6.44
CA LYS A 714 -0.73 34.20 7.50
C LYS A 714 0.34 34.04 8.56
N VAL A 715 0.64 32.79 8.93
CA VAL A 715 1.66 32.44 9.92
C VAL A 715 3.08 32.77 9.44
N LEU A 716 3.34 32.82 8.14
CA LEU A 716 4.62 33.31 7.60
C LEU A 716 4.93 34.76 7.98
N ASN A 717 3.92 35.54 8.37
CA ASN A 717 4.06 36.91 8.86
C ASN A 717 3.96 37.01 10.40
N HIS A 718 4.00 35.89 11.13
CA HIS A 718 3.89 35.88 12.57
C HIS A 718 5.03 36.70 13.23
N PRO A 719 4.80 37.46 14.30
CA PRO A 719 5.84 38.24 14.98
C PRO A 719 6.97 37.36 15.52
N ASP A 720 6.66 36.15 15.98
CA ASP A 720 7.65 35.18 16.40
C ASP A 720 8.38 34.55 15.19
N LYS A 721 9.70 34.67 15.18
CA LYS A 721 10.54 34.15 14.09
C LYS A 721 10.51 32.62 14.00
N PHE A 722 10.38 31.91 15.11
CA PHE A 722 10.35 30.44 15.17
C PHE A 722 9.08 29.91 14.51
N VAL A 723 7.94 30.51 14.83
CA VAL A 723 6.66 30.16 14.18
C VAL A 723 6.70 30.39 12.67
N ARG A 724 7.32 31.49 12.21
CA ARG A 724 7.50 31.75 10.77
C ARG A 724 8.38 30.71 10.12
N TRP A 725 9.45 30.29 10.77
CA TRP A 725 10.38 29.32 10.21
C TRP A 725 9.75 27.92 10.10
N GLU A 726 9.03 27.47 11.13
CA GLU A 726 8.28 26.21 11.09
C GLU A 726 7.23 26.20 9.97
N ALA A 727 6.45 27.27 9.86
CA ALA A 727 5.49 27.43 8.77
C ALA A 727 6.15 27.43 7.39
N THR A 728 7.32 28.07 7.24
CA THR A 728 8.08 28.09 5.98
C THR A 728 8.57 26.67 5.62
N ALA A 729 9.10 25.94 6.60
CA ALA A 729 9.57 24.57 6.42
C ALA A 729 8.43 23.63 6.01
N ALA A 730 7.27 23.78 6.65
CA ALA A 730 6.09 22.98 6.35
C ALA A 730 5.51 23.23 4.95
N CYS A 731 5.55 24.48 4.49
CA CYS A 731 4.97 24.88 3.19
C CYS A 731 5.80 24.49 1.96
N HIS A 732 7.07 24.12 2.11
CA HIS A 732 8.05 24.09 1.01
C HIS A 732 7.99 25.38 0.13
N ILE A 733 7.39 26.45 0.66
CA ILE A 733 7.25 27.73 -0.05
C ILE A 733 8.51 28.54 0.24
N THR A 734 9.40 28.58 -0.74
CA THR A 734 10.58 29.45 -0.70
C THR A 734 10.23 30.86 -1.13
N SER A 735 9.76 31.69 -0.21
CA SER A 735 9.87 33.13 -0.42
C SER A 735 11.36 33.50 -0.49
N PRO A 736 11.85 34.11 -1.57
CA PRO A 736 13.26 34.48 -1.70
C PRO A 736 13.77 35.37 -0.54
N SER A 737 12.92 36.12 0.11
CA SER A 737 13.24 36.96 1.28
C SER A 737 13.48 36.12 2.53
N VAL A 738 12.63 35.11 2.79
CA VAL A 738 12.77 34.18 3.93
C VAL A 738 14.01 33.30 3.76
N LEU A 739 14.23 32.75 2.58
CA LEU A 739 15.42 31.94 2.30
C LEU A 739 16.72 32.75 2.52
N ARG A 740 16.77 34.00 2.07
CA ARG A 740 17.91 34.89 2.28
C ARG A 740 18.11 35.21 3.77
N SER A 741 17.03 35.40 4.53
CA SER A 741 17.08 35.63 5.97
C SER A 741 17.64 34.39 6.71
N LEU A 742 17.23 33.19 6.34
CA LEU A 742 17.73 31.94 6.93
C LEU A 742 19.21 31.71 6.57
N ILE A 743 19.63 31.96 5.33
CA ILE A 743 21.04 31.86 4.92
C ILE A 743 21.91 32.85 5.73
N ASN A 744 21.43 34.07 5.96
CA ASN A 744 22.15 35.02 6.80
C ASN A 744 22.19 34.58 8.27
N ALA A 745 21.15 33.91 8.77
CA ALA A 745 21.06 33.41 10.12
C ALA A 745 22.06 32.28 10.41
N LEU A 746 22.54 31.51 9.41
CA LEU A 746 23.65 30.55 9.56
C LEU A 746 24.97 31.19 10.01
N ASN A 747 25.14 32.47 9.82
CA ASN A 747 26.34 33.24 10.24
C ASN A 747 26.08 34.06 11.49
N HIS A 748 25.01 33.84 12.24
CA HIS A 748 24.69 34.59 13.44
C HIS A 748 25.64 34.23 14.60
N TYR A 749 25.93 35.19 15.50
CA TYR A 749 26.80 34.93 16.65
C TYR A 749 26.15 33.95 17.65
N ASP A 750 24.84 33.95 17.80
CA ASP A 750 24.07 33.02 18.66
C ASP A 750 23.94 31.65 17.97
N ARG A 751 24.44 30.62 18.65
CA ARG A 751 24.40 29.25 18.15
C ARG A 751 22.96 28.74 17.93
N ASN A 752 21.99 29.09 18.80
CA ASN A 752 20.63 28.61 18.69
C ASN A 752 19.97 29.12 17.41
N ILE A 753 20.35 30.33 16.98
CA ILE A 753 19.84 30.89 15.73
C ILE A 753 20.47 30.17 14.52
N ARG A 754 21.78 29.82 14.60
CA ARG A 754 22.43 29.06 13.52
C ARG A 754 21.87 27.63 13.39
N GLU A 755 21.71 26.95 14.54
CA GLU A 755 21.09 25.63 14.65
C GLU A 755 19.71 25.59 13.97
N GLU A 756 18.83 26.50 14.38
CA GLU A 756 17.46 26.57 13.87
C GLU A 756 17.40 26.95 12.39
N ALA A 757 18.29 27.86 11.97
CA ALA A 757 18.43 28.18 10.54
C ALA A 757 18.88 26.94 9.72
N ALA A 758 19.81 26.13 10.25
CA ALA A 758 20.26 24.90 9.58
C ALA A 758 19.11 23.89 9.48
N MET A 759 18.37 23.65 10.56
CA MET A 759 17.22 22.76 10.60
C MET A 759 16.15 23.17 9.58
N VAL A 760 15.77 24.45 9.56
CA VAL A 760 14.73 24.96 8.64
C VAL A 760 15.17 24.93 7.19
N LEU A 761 16.42 25.28 6.89
CA LEU A 761 16.98 25.19 5.53
C LEU A 761 17.00 23.75 5.03
N GLY A 762 17.29 22.79 5.91
CA GLY A 762 17.20 21.36 5.62
C GLY A 762 15.79 20.90 5.27
N ARG A 763 14.79 21.35 6.02
CA ARG A 763 13.37 21.08 5.74
C ARG A 763 12.91 21.68 4.41
N ILE A 764 13.37 22.88 4.07
CA ILE A 764 13.09 23.52 2.78
C ILE A 764 13.66 22.70 1.62
N GLY A 765 14.84 22.11 1.75
CA GLY A 765 15.42 21.13 0.82
C GLY A 765 15.68 21.60 -0.60
N THR A 766 15.59 22.93 -0.90
CA THR A 766 15.92 23.43 -2.23
C THR A 766 17.43 23.43 -2.46
N SER A 767 17.87 23.28 -3.71
CA SER A 767 19.31 23.28 -4.06
C SER A 767 20.07 24.51 -3.52
N VAL A 768 19.42 25.67 -3.44
CA VAL A 768 20.01 26.90 -2.86
C VAL A 768 20.15 26.77 -1.35
N ALA A 769 19.14 26.23 -0.65
CA ALA A 769 19.18 26.00 0.80
C ALA A 769 20.26 24.98 1.17
N LEU A 770 20.36 23.89 0.41
CA LEU A 770 21.34 22.83 0.64
C LEU A 770 22.79 23.29 0.41
N LYS A 771 23.03 24.09 -0.65
CA LYS A 771 24.34 24.69 -0.86
C LYS A 771 24.75 25.64 0.27
N ALA A 772 23.78 26.34 0.87
CA ALA A 772 24.02 27.21 2.01
C ALA A 772 24.36 26.44 3.30
N LEU A 773 23.92 25.18 3.43
CA LEU A 773 24.23 24.32 4.57
C LEU A 773 25.65 23.71 4.54
N VAL A 774 26.25 23.61 3.36
CA VAL A 774 27.61 23.01 3.23
C VAL A 774 28.66 23.68 4.13
N PRO A 775 28.74 25.02 4.21
CA PRO A 775 29.66 25.67 5.17
C PRO A 775 29.34 25.35 6.65
N ALA A 776 28.07 25.14 7.00
CA ALA A 776 27.63 24.85 8.37
C ALA A 776 28.13 23.48 8.90
N LEU A 777 28.49 22.53 8.00
CA LEU A 777 29.22 21.30 8.39
C LEU A 777 30.59 21.56 9.07
N ARG A 778 31.10 22.78 9.00
CA ARG A 778 32.37 23.18 9.61
C ARG A 778 32.16 24.21 10.75
N ASP A 779 30.95 24.36 11.24
CA ASP A 779 30.64 25.26 12.33
C ASP A 779 31.46 24.88 13.60
N ASN A 780 31.79 25.85 14.38
CA ASN A 780 32.50 25.62 15.64
C ASN A 780 31.63 24.89 16.66
N ASP A 781 30.32 25.13 16.63
CA ASP A 781 29.37 24.46 17.49
C ASP A 781 28.98 23.09 16.93
N ARG A 782 28.97 22.09 17.78
CA ARG A 782 28.65 20.71 17.45
C ARG A 782 27.23 20.57 16.89
N ILE A 783 26.24 21.18 17.59
CA ILE A 783 24.84 21.02 17.29
C ILE A 783 24.52 21.60 15.90
N VAL A 784 25.15 22.73 15.55
CA VAL A 784 25.01 23.32 14.19
C VAL A 784 25.56 22.39 13.12
N ARG A 785 26.69 21.71 13.37
CA ARG A 785 27.21 20.72 12.40
C ARG A 785 26.31 19.51 12.26
N GLU A 786 25.77 19.03 13.38
CA GLU A 786 24.82 17.92 13.46
C GLU A 786 23.55 18.25 12.63
N GLU A 787 22.90 19.38 12.88
CA GLU A 787 21.74 19.81 12.13
C GLU A 787 22.02 20.02 10.64
N ALA A 788 23.17 20.55 10.30
CA ALA A 788 23.56 20.70 8.88
C ALA A 788 23.76 19.33 8.20
N ALA A 789 24.38 18.37 8.88
CA ALA A 789 24.58 17.03 8.36
C ALA A 789 23.25 16.28 8.21
N GLU A 790 22.38 16.35 9.21
CA GLU A 790 21.04 15.77 9.16
C GLU A 790 20.19 16.39 8.05
N ALA A 791 20.26 17.71 7.88
CA ALA A 791 19.57 18.41 6.81
C ALA A 791 20.03 17.95 5.41
N LEU A 792 21.34 17.81 5.21
CA LEU A 792 21.91 17.32 3.95
C LEU A 792 21.62 15.83 3.73
N MET A 793 21.53 15.02 4.80
CA MET A 793 21.08 13.64 4.75
C MET A 793 19.67 13.52 4.21
N ARG A 794 18.74 14.36 4.68
CA ARG A 794 17.35 14.34 4.22
C ARG A 794 17.20 14.68 2.74
N ALA A 795 18.02 15.58 2.25
CA ALA A 795 17.91 16.14 0.91
C ALA A 795 18.52 15.29 -0.21
N SER A 796 19.53 14.49 0.08
CA SER A 796 20.19 13.54 -0.86
C SER A 796 20.70 14.18 -2.16
N ASP A 797 21.25 15.42 -2.10
CA ASP A 797 21.74 16.13 -3.29
C ASP A 797 23.17 15.65 -3.68
N PRO A 798 23.36 15.11 -4.90
CA PRO A 798 24.68 14.67 -5.37
C PRO A 798 25.77 15.74 -5.35
N GLN A 799 25.41 17.02 -5.41
CA GLN A 799 26.40 18.12 -5.40
C GLN A 799 27.08 18.29 -4.04
N THR A 800 26.56 17.69 -2.97
CA THR A 800 27.08 17.79 -1.61
C THR A 800 28.11 16.70 -1.27
N ILE A 801 28.36 15.71 -2.13
CA ILE A 801 29.27 14.59 -1.89
C ILE A 801 30.64 15.04 -1.38
N ASN A 802 31.25 16.01 -2.06
CA ASN A 802 32.58 16.49 -1.72
C ASN A 802 32.67 17.16 -0.34
N ALA A 803 31.54 17.62 0.19
CA ALA A 803 31.44 18.17 1.54
C ALA A 803 31.16 17.09 2.61
N LEU A 804 30.39 16.06 2.24
CA LEU A 804 29.99 14.98 3.14
C LEU A 804 31.10 13.96 3.38
N ILE A 805 31.97 13.67 2.40
CA ILE A 805 33.09 12.74 2.58
C ILE A 805 34.02 13.19 3.71
N PRO A 806 34.48 14.43 3.82
CA PRO A 806 35.28 14.89 4.98
C PRO A 806 34.50 14.84 6.31
N ALA A 807 33.18 15.00 6.30
CA ALA A 807 32.34 14.94 7.49
C ALA A 807 32.27 13.53 8.11
N LEU A 808 32.58 12.47 7.35
CA LEU A 808 32.81 11.11 7.91
C LEU A 808 33.99 11.03 8.89
N CYS A 809 34.87 12.01 8.91
CA CYS A 809 36.01 12.11 9.83
C CYS A 809 35.76 13.19 10.89
N ASP A 810 34.56 13.69 11.10
CA ASP A 810 34.30 14.70 12.13
C ASP A 810 34.59 14.14 13.54
N ARG A 811 34.91 15.04 14.46
CA ARG A 811 35.14 14.70 15.87
C ARG A 811 33.89 14.13 16.54
N ASP A 812 32.72 14.59 16.10
CA ASP A 812 31.45 14.18 16.65
C ASP A 812 30.88 12.96 15.90
N ARG A 813 30.49 11.93 16.65
CA ARG A 813 29.94 10.69 16.10
C ARG A 813 28.63 10.90 15.35
N ILE A 814 27.79 11.88 15.79
CA ILE A 814 26.48 12.12 15.15
C ILE A 814 26.70 12.75 13.77
N VAL A 815 27.60 13.73 13.66
CA VAL A 815 27.98 14.30 12.37
C VAL A 815 28.52 13.23 11.42
N ARG A 816 29.34 12.28 11.92
CA ARG A 816 29.82 11.15 11.09
C ARG A 816 28.69 10.24 10.64
N ALA A 817 27.76 9.93 11.56
CA ALA A 817 26.59 9.09 11.28
C ALA A 817 25.67 9.70 10.21
N ASP A 818 25.34 10.99 10.35
CA ASP A 818 24.49 11.70 9.41
C ASP A 818 25.15 11.86 8.03
N ALA A 819 26.46 12.13 8.02
CA ALA A 819 27.23 12.14 6.78
C ALA A 819 27.20 10.78 6.08
N ALA A 820 27.29 9.68 6.84
CA ALA A 820 27.19 8.32 6.29
C ALA A 820 25.81 8.06 5.67
N GLN A 821 24.74 8.42 6.36
CA GLN A 821 23.38 8.29 5.82
C GLN A 821 23.17 9.13 4.57
N ALA A 822 23.65 10.39 4.58
CA ALA A 822 23.55 11.27 3.40
C ALA A 822 24.25 10.65 2.18
N LEU A 823 25.47 10.14 2.36
CA LEU A 823 26.22 9.47 1.31
C LEU A 823 25.54 8.18 0.81
N GLY A 824 24.92 7.42 1.72
CA GLY A 824 24.13 6.23 1.36
C GLY A 824 22.96 6.56 0.43
N ARG A 825 22.21 7.60 0.75
CA ARG A 825 21.08 8.07 -0.07
C ARG A 825 21.50 8.60 -1.44
N ILE A 826 22.65 9.26 -1.52
CA ILE A 826 23.20 9.75 -2.79
C ILE A 826 23.64 8.57 -3.68
N GLY A 827 24.14 7.49 -3.12
CA GLY A 827 24.39 6.22 -3.80
C GLY A 827 25.49 6.23 -4.88
N SER A 828 26.41 7.18 -4.83
CA SER A 828 27.48 7.28 -5.83
C SER A 828 28.63 6.29 -5.59
N PRO A 829 29.43 5.93 -6.62
CA PRO A 829 30.62 5.10 -6.44
C PRO A 829 31.65 5.72 -5.47
N GLN A 830 31.70 7.05 -5.41
CA GLN A 830 32.58 7.78 -4.48
C GLN A 830 32.09 7.63 -3.04
N ALA A 831 30.78 7.72 -2.82
CA ALA A 831 30.14 7.49 -1.53
C ALA A 831 30.41 6.04 -1.05
N LEU A 832 30.27 5.04 -1.94
CA LEU A 832 30.55 3.64 -1.61
C LEU A 832 31.98 3.43 -1.12
N ASN A 833 32.97 4.04 -1.78
CA ASN A 833 34.37 3.92 -1.37
C ASN A 833 34.62 4.57 0.00
N ALA A 834 34.08 5.75 0.27
CA ALA A 834 34.20 6.42 1.55
C ALA A 834 33.51 5.63 2.68
N LEU A 835 32.32 5.10 2.44
CA LEU A 835 31.59 4.27 3.41
C LEU A 835 32.27 2.91 3.66
N SER A 836 33.03 2.38 2.69
CA SER A 836 33.78 1.14 2.87
C SER A 836 34.92 1.28 3.87
N GLU A 837 35.43 2.48 4.11
CA GLU A 837 36.40 2.79 5.14
C GLU A 837 35.72 3.08 6.47
N ALA A 838 34.61 3.83 6.43
CA ALA A 838 33.88 4.23 7.62
C ALA A 838 33.18 3.07 8.36
N ILE A 839 32.99 1.89 7.76
CA ILE A 839 32.45 0.70 8.46
C ILE A 839 33.35 0.24 9.62
N HIS A 840 34.58 0.68 9.66
CA HIS A 840 35.57 0.37 10.71
C HIS A 840 35.65 1.47 11.78
N ASP A 841 34.72 2.44 11.80
CA ASP A 841 34.69 3.50 12.82
C ASP A 841 34.76 2.90 14.23
N GLU A 842 35.34 3.66 15.14
CA GLU A 842 35.43 3.26 16.55
C GLU A 842 34.06 3.23 17.26
N ASP A 843 33.11 4.09 16.79
CA ASP A 843 31.79 4.22 17.37
C ASP A 843 30.81 3.28 16.69
N SER A 844 30.05 2.53 17.49
CA SER A 844 29.09 1.54 17.00
C SER A 844 27.85 2.17 16.33
N GLU A 845 27.46 3.38 16.72
CA GLU A 845 26.36 4.10 16.11
C GLU A 845 26.74 4.53 14.69
N VAL A 846 27.96 5.03 14.49
CA VAL A 846 28.48 5.34 13.15
C VAL A 846 28.50 4.10 12.26
N LYS A 847 29.03 2.97 12.75
CA LYS A 847 29.02 1.68 12.02
C LYS A 847 27.62 1.25 11.61
N LYS A 848 26.64 1.40 12.51
CA LYS A 848 25.24 1.09 12.23
C LYS A 848 24.72 1.88 11.03
N TYR A 849 24.90 3.19 11.04
CA TYR A 849 24.43 4.05 9.95
C TYR A 849 25.23 3.85 8.66
N VAL A 850 26.52 3.53 8.75
CA VAL A 850 27.30 3.12 7.58
C VAL A 850 26.78 1.82 6.98
N ALA A 851 26.43 0.83 7.82
CA ALA A 851 25.84 -0.42 7.33
C ALA A 851 24.48 -0.17 6.64
N GLU A 852 23.63 0.69 7.21
CA GLU A 852 22.35 1.10 6.60
C GLU A 852 22.59 1.80 5.25
N ALA A 853 23.53 2.73 5.20
CA ALA A 853 23.94 3.47 3.99
C ALA A 853 24.44 2.54 2.88
N LEU A 854 25.25 1.56 3.21
CA LEU A 854 25.72 0.54 2.26
C LEU A 854 24.56 -0.30 1.72
N GLY A 855 23.58 -0.60 2.56
CA GLY A 855 22.35 -1.28 2.14
C GLY A 855 21.49 -0.44 1.18
N GLU A 856 21.46 0.89 1.35
CA GLU A 856 20.76 1.79 0.44
C GLU A 856 21.45 1.89 -0.93
N ILE A 857 22.79 1.87 -0.97
CA ILE A 857 23.54 1.81 -2.22
C ILE A 857 23.29 0.50 -2.98
N GLY A 858 23.08 -0.62 -2.29
CA GLY A 858 22.57 -1.85 -2.86
C GLY A 858 23.50 -2.60 -3.83
N THR A 859 24.79 -2.33 -3.85
CA THR A 859 25.75 -2.95 -4.77
C THR A 859 26.30 -4.28 -4.25
N LEU A 860 26.79 -5.16 -5.15
CA LEU A 860 27.46 -6.40 -4.76
C LEU A 860 28.75 -6.13 -3.94
N LYS A 861 29.41 -5.01 -4.18
CA LYS A 861 30.56 -4.60 -3.39
C LYS A 861 30.17 -4.25 -1.94
N ALA A 862 29.02 -3.62 -1.75
CA ALA A 862 28.47 -3.36 -0.40
C ALA A 862 28.16 -4.68 0.33
N LEU A 863 27.72 -5.71 -0.38
CA LEU A 863 27.47 -7.04 0.19
C LEU A 863 28.75 -7.62 0.85
N ASP A 864 29.90 -7.53 0.17
CA ASP A 864 31.16 -8.07 0.69
C ASP A 864 31.61 -7.35 1.96
N ILE A 865 31.24 -6.09 2.13
CA ILE A 865 31.52 -5.28 3.32
C ILE A 865 30.55 -5.61 4.46
N LEU A 866 29.27 -5.86 4.14
CA LEU A 866 28.20 -6.07 5.11
C LEU A 866 28.20 -7.48 5.72
N ILE A 867 28.64 -8.52 5.01
CA ILE A 867 28.68 -9.88 5.54
C ILE A 867 29.52 -9.98 6.80
N PRO A 868 30.77 -9.45 6.87
CA PRO A 868 31.55 -9.40 8.11
C PRO A 868 30.85 -8.61 9.24
N ALA A 869 30.11 -7.55 8.93
CA ALA A 869 29.40 -6.72 9.92
C ALA A 869 28.29 -7.48 10.67
N LEU A 870 27.81 -8.62 10.15
CA LEU A 870 26.92 -9.54 10.89
C LEU A 870 27.59 -10.16 12.12
N GLN A 871 28.90 -10.07 12.28
CA GLN A 871 29.65 -10.59 13.41
C GLN A 871 30.19 -9.47 14.33
N ASP A 872 29.72 -8.21 14.14
CA ASP A 872 30.13 -7.10 15.00
C ASP A 872 29.72 -7.36 16.47
N ARG A 873 30.50 -6.83 17.40
CA ARG A 873 30.22 -6.96 18.84
C ARG A 873 28.91 -6.30 19.24
N ASN A 874 28.55 -5.20 18.58
CA ASN A 874 27.31 -4.45 18.84
C ASN A 874 26.12 -5.06 18.09
N SER A 875 25.03 -5.33 18.79
CA SER A 875 23.81 -5.93 18.21
C SER A 875 23.10 -5.01 17.22
N GLU A 876 23.19 -3.68 17.40
CA GLU A 876 22.57 -2.74 16.46
C GLU A 876 23.30 -2.73 15.12
N VAL A 877 24.65 -2.85 15.12
CA VAL A 877 25.44 -2.99 13.90
C VAL A 877 25.07 -4.29 13.16
N ARG A 878 24.97 -5.41 13.91
CA ARG A 878 24.57 -6.69 13.33
C ARG A 878 23.16 -6.62 12.73
N GLY A 879 22.21 -5.97 13.44
CA GLY A 879 20.84 -5.76 12.97
C GLY A 879 20.77 -4.88 11.72
N ALA A 880 21.54 -3.79 11.68
CA ALA A 880 21.64 -2.92 10.52
C ALA A 880 22.24 -3.65 9.31
N ALA A 881 23.30 -4.43 9.52
CA ALA A 881 23.90 -5.26 8.48
C ALA A 881 22.89 -6.31 7.93
N ALA A 882 22.11 -6.95 8.82
CA ALA A 882 21.07 -7.89 8.39
C ALA A 882 19.98 -7.20 7.53
N THR A 883 19.53 -6.03 7.94
CA THR A 883 18.57 -5.23 7.17
C THR A 883 19.14 -4.82 5.81
N ALA A 884 20.37 -4.35 5.78
CA ALA A 884 21.08 -3.93 4.57
C ALA A 884 21.26 -5.08 3.58
N LEU A 885 21.65 -6.26 4.04
CA LEU A 885 21.76 -7.47 3.22
C LEU A 885 20.40 -7.89 2.63
N GLY A 886 19.32 -7.73 3.38
CA GLY A 886 17.96 -7.94 2.90
C GLY A 886 17.56 -6.95 1.78
N LYS A 887 18.04 -5.70 1.84
CA LYS A 887 17.82 -4.70 0.76
C LYS A 887 18.57 -5.06 -0.51
N ILE A 888 19.79 -5.61 -0.41
CA ILE A 888 20.61 -5.98 -1.56
C ILE A 888 20.05 -7.20 -2.30
N GLY A 889 19.50 -8.18 -1.60
CA GLY A 889 18.68 -9.23 -2.20
C GLY A 889 19.44 -10.29 -2.99
N SER A 890 20.59 -10.77 -2.54
CA SER A 890 21.37 -11.82 -3.21
C SER A 890 21.30 -13.17 -2.48
N GLU A 891 21.53 -14.28 -3.19
CA GLU A 891 21.64 -15.63 -2.61
C GLU A 891 22.77 -15.72 -1.55
N ARG A 892 23.86 -15.00 -1.77
CA ARG A 892 24.96 -14.90 -0.78
C ARG A 892 24.47 -14.22 0.51
N ALA A 893 23.58 -13.21 0.40
CA ALA A 893 22.97 -12.58 1.57
C ALA A 893 22.07 -13.57 2.33
N VAL A 894 21.29 -14.39 1.62
CA VAL A 894 20.45 -15.44 2.24
C VAL A 894 21.30 -16.37 3.10
N ASN A 895 22.39 -16.91 2.54
CA ASN A 895 23.26 -17.84 3.26
C ASN A 895 23.96 -17.18 4.46
N ALA A 896 24.26 -15.89 4.40
CA ALA A 896 24.86 -15.14 5.49
C ALA A 896 23.83 -14.79 6.61
N LEU A 897 22.56 -14.61 6.27
CA LEU A 897 21.50 -14.23 7.21
C LEU A 897 20.93 -15.40 8.02
N ILE A 898 20.93 -16.64 7.49
CA ILE A 898 20.40 -17.81 8.21
C ILE A 898 21.04 -18.00 9.59
N PRO A 899 22.37 -17.92 9.78
CA PRO A 899 22.99 -17.97 11.10
C PRO A 899 22.52 -16.85 12.05
N SER A 900 22.21 -15.67 11.54
CA SER A 900 21.76 -14.53 12.35
C SER A 900 20.39 -14.76 13.00
N LEU A 901 19.58 -15.71 12.54
CA LEU A 901 18.35 -16.15 13.20
C LEU A 901 18.61 -16.83 14.55
N GLN A 902 19.83 -17.21 14.84
CA GLN A 902 20.25 -17.82 16.11
C GLN A 902 20.95 -16.80 17.03
N ASP A 903 21.04 -15.52 16.64
CA ASP A 903 21.68 -14.48 17.44
C ASP A 903 21.07 -14.42 18.85
N GLN A 904 21.89 -14.06 19.82
CA GLN A 904 21.43 -13.90 21.20
C GLN A 904 20.47 -12.72 21.35
N ASN A 905 20.69 -11.65 20.57
CA ASN A 905 19.85 -10.45 20.60
C ASN A 905 18.62 -10.65 19.70
N TRP A 906 17.43 -10.43 20.26
CA TRP A 906 16.17 -10.59 19.56
C TRP A 906 16.03 -9.63 18.36
N LEU A 907 16.56 -8.39 18.47
CA LEU A 907 16.51 -7.40 17.39
C LEU A 907 17.27 -7.88 16.15
N VAL A 908 18.42 -8.53 16.33
CA VAL A 908 19.20 -9.10 15.22
C VAL A 908 18.43 -10.22 14.54
N ARG A 909 17.80 -11.10 15.33
CA ARG A 909 16.95 -12.18 14.80
C ARG A 909 15.76 -11.63 14.01
N ASP A 910 15.06 -10.61 14.55
CA ASP A 910 13.95 -9.94 13.88
C ASP A 910 14.38 -9.34 12.54
N LYS A 911 15.47 -8.57 12.52
CA LYS A 911 16.00 -7.97 11.29
C LYS A 911 16.42 -9.02 10.26
N ALA A 912 17.06 -10.12 10.70
CA ALA A 912 17.41 -11.23 9.84
C ALA A 912 16.16 -11.95 9.30
N ALA A 913 15.13 -12.15 10.13
CA ALA A 913 13.87 -12.75 9.71
C ALA A 913 13.15 -11.89 8.69
N VAL A 914 13.05 -10.58 8.92
CA VAL A 914 12.49 -9.62 7.97
C VAL A 914 13.27 -9.61 6.65
N ALA A 915 14.59 -9.63 6.70
CA ALA A 915 15.43 -9.71 5.51
C ALA A 915 15.17 -11.00 4.71
N LEU A 916 15.17 -12.14 5.39
CA LEU A 916 14.91 -13.44 4.77
C LEU A 916 13.47 -13.61 4.26
N SER A 917 12.49 -13.00 4.91
CA SER A 917 11.13 -12.99 4.39
C SER A 917 11.03 -12.31 3.03
N ARG A 918 11.89 -11.33 2.80
CA ARG A 918 12.01 -10.60 1.54
C ARG A 918 12.68 -11.40 0.43
N ILE A 919 13.87 -11.94 0.71
CA ILE A 919 14.78 -12.50 -0.28
C ILE A 919 14.82 -14.04 -0.27
N GLY A 920 14.16 -14.67 0.69
CA GLY A 920 14.17 -16.12 0.86
C GLY A 920 13.55 -16.87 -0.31
N THR A 921 14.20 -17.96 -0.69
CA THR A 921 13.79 -18.90 -1.72
C THR A 921 13.13 -20.13 -1.10
N LYS A 922 12.61 -21.05 -1.92
CA LYS A 922 12.12 -22.36 -1.48
C LYS A 922 13.20 -23.13 -0.70
N GLU A 923 14.44 -23.10 -1.19
CA GLU A 923 15.58 -23.72 -0.50
C GLU A 923 15.83 -23.08 0.87
N THR A 924 15.65 -21.76 0.97
CA THR A 924 15.70 -21.06 2.27
C THR A 924 14.64 -21.60 3.21
N PHE A 925 13.41 -21.75 2.75
CA PHE A 925 12.31 -22.30 3.52
C PHE A 925 12.63 -23.72 4.03
N GLU A 926 13.13 -24.61 3.16
CA GLU A 926 13.54 -25.96 3.53
C GLU A 926 14.65 -25.98 4.60
N LYS A 927 15.64 -25.08 4.49
CA LYS A 927 16.70 -24.91 5.50
C LYS A 927 16.15 -24.41 6.85
N LEU A 928 15.18 -23.51 6.84
CA LEU A 928 14.55 -23.00 8.05
C LEU A 928 13.80 -24.09 8.82
N LEU A 929 13.20 -25.04 8.12
CA LEU A 929 12.50 -26.17 8.71
C LEU A 929 13.44 -27.15 9.43
N GLN A 930 14.72 -27.12 9.11
CA GLN A 930 15.75 -27.93 9.74
C GLN A 930 16.34 -27.27 10.99
N LEU A 931 15.95 -26.03 11.30
CA LEU A 931 16.40 -25.36 12.52
C LEU A 931 15.96 -26.14 13.78
N PRO A 932 16.78 -26.11 14.86
CA PRO A 932 16.36 -26.69 16.14
C PRO A 932 15.01 -26.12 16.60
N LYS A 933 14.13 -26.99 17.11
CA LYS A 933 12.75 -26.66 17.52
C LYS A 933 12.67 -25.39 18.38
N GLN A 934 13.58 -25.20 19.31
CA GLN A 934 13.65 -24.03 20.20
C GLN A 934 13.76 -22.68 19.47
N TYR A 935 14.23 -22.67 18.23
CA TYR A 935 14.30 -21.45 17.41
C TYR A 935 13.05 -21.24 16.57
N ILE A 936 12.46 -22.31 16.06
CA ILE A 936 11.25 -22.22 15.19
C ILE A 936 10.08 -21.53 15.89
N TYR A 937 9.95 -21.71 17.21
CA TYR A 937 8.87 -21.11 18.01
C TYR A 937 9.13 -19.66 18.45
N ARG A 938 10.26 -19.07 18.09
CA ARG A 938 10.48 -17.64 18.35
C ARG A 938 9.60 -16.81 17.42
N PRO A 939 8.92 -15.76 17.91
CA PRO A 939 7.94 -15.00 17.13
C PRO A 939 8.45 -14.52 15.77
N GLU A 940 9.68 -14.07 15.73
CA GLU A 940 10.32 -13.57 14.51
C GLU A 940 10.57 -14.67 13.47
N ILE A 941 10.96 -15.86 13.90
CA ILE A 941 11.21 -17.01 13.01
C ILE A 941 9.90 -17.67 12.61
N TYR A 942 8.96 -17.75 13.53
CA TYR A 942 7.60 -18.21 13.27
C TYR A 942 6.94 -17.37 12.16
N SER A 943 6.99 -16.04 12.27
CA SER A 943 6.47 -15.13 11.25
C SER A 943 7.19 -15.31 9.90
N LEU A 944 8.51 -15.50 9.90
CA LEU A 944 9.30 -15.75 8.70
C LEU A 944 8.87 -17.05 8.01
N ILE A 945 8.82 -18.17 8.75
CA ILE A 945 8.45 -19.47 8.17
C ILE A 945 7.03 -19.41 7.61
N ARG A 946 6.09 -18.77 8.32
CA ARG A 946 4.74 -18.54 7.83
C ARG A 946 4.72 -17.76 6.52
N THR A 947 5.44 -16.64 6.45
CA THR A 947 5.54 -15.80 5.25
C THR A 947 6.04 -16.60 4.05
N LEU A 948 7.09 -17.41 4.26
CA LEU A 948 7.63 -18.24 3.18
C LEU A 948 6.70 -19.41 2.83
N ALA A 949 6.04 -20.03 3.81
CA ALA A 949 5.06 -21.09 3.56
C ALA A 949 3.92 -20.59 2.66
N VAL A 950 3.37 -19.42 2.94
CA VAL A 950 2.34 -18.81 2.08
C VAL A 950 2.88 -18.47 0.69
N ARG A 951 4.09 -17.89 0.59
CA ARG A 951 4.70 -17.56 -0.70
C ARG A 951 4.88 -18.78 -1.60
N PHE A 952 5.21 -19.94 -1.04
CA PHE A 952 5.51 -21.15 -1.79
C PHE A 952 4.37 -22.20 -1.78
N SER A 953 3.23 -21.93 -1.13
CA SER A 953 2.10 -22.86 -1.08
C SER A 953 1.54 -23.22 -2.45
N ARG A 954 1.62 -22.32 -3.43
CA ARG A 954 1.26 -22.60 -4.83
C ARG A 954 2.10 -23.72 -5.48
N GLU A 955 3.25 -24.05 -4.94
CA GLU A 955 4.13 -25.10 -5.44
C GLU A 955 3.92 -26.47 -4.79
N LYS A 956 2.77 -26.70 -4.12
CA LYS A 956 2.46 -27.94 -3.39
C LYS A 956 3.56 -28.37 -2.42
N ILE A 957 4.15 -27.42 -1.72
CA ILE A 957 5.03 -27.77 -0.61
C ILE A 957 4.14 -28.36 0.47
N PRO A 958 4.36 -29.62 0.88
CA PRO A 958 3.56 -30.18 1.95
C PRO A 958 3.76 -29.32 3.20
N LEU A 959 2.67 -28.73 3.70
CA LEU A 959 2.67 -28.10 5.00
C LEU A 959 3.22 -29.13 5.97
N ILE A 960 4.21 -28.72 6.75
CA ILE A 960 4.99 -29.62 7.58
C ILE A 960 4.04 -30.35 8.52
N PRO A 961 4.17 -31.70 8.65
CA PRO A 961 3.41 -32.40 9.66
C PRO A 961 3.75 -31.80 11.01
N VAL A 962 2.76 -31.25 11.67
CA VAL A 962 2.87 -30.79 13.05
C VAL A 962 3.31 -31.97 13.88
N TYR A 963 4.43 -31.85 14.57
CA TYR A 963 4.85 -32.89 15.48
C TYR A 963 3.79 -33.04 16.58
N PRO A 964 3.21 -34.23 16.79
CA PRO A 964 2.10 -34.46 17.72
C PRO A 964 2.34 -34.04 19.18
N GLU A 965 3.62 -33.97 19.58
CA GLU A 965 4.07 -33.62 20.93
C GLU A 965 3.99 -32.14 21.29
N LEU A 966 3.65 -31.29 20.30
CA LEU A 966 3.60 -29.84 20.48
C LEU A 966 2.20 -29.26 20.49
N ILE A 967 1.18 -30.10 20.47
CA ILE A 967 -0.25 -29.76 20.42
C ILE A 967 -0.88 -29.68 21.83
N GLU A 968 -0.13 -29.52 22.87
CA GLU A 968 -0.68 -28.83 24.05
C GLU A 968 -0.62 -27.32 23.77
N PRO A 969 -1.71 -26.72 23.27
CA PRO A 969 -1.59 -25.55 22.43
C PRO A 969 -1.17 -24.29 23.18
N PHE A 970 -1.41 -24.16 24.45
CA PHE A 970 -1.34 -22.83 25.09
C PHE A 970 -0.56 -22.78 26.40
N GLY A 971 -0.34 -23.90 27.05
CA GLY A 971 0.39 -23.96 28.33
C GLY A 971 1.88 -23.65 28.17
N PHE A 972 2.50 -24.14 27.09
CA PHE A 972 3.95 -24.05 26.87
C PHE A 972 4.39 -22.71 26.28
N ILE A 973 3.65 -22.18 25.33
CA ILE A 973 3.95 -20.87 24.71
C ILE A 973 3.77 -19.74 25.73
N HIS A 974 2.73 -19.82 26.57
CA HIS A 974 2.49 -18.87 27.64
C HIS A 974 3.55 -18.98 28.77
N GLN A 975 4.04 -20.16 29.08
CA GLN A 975 5.13 -20.37 30.02
C GLN A 975 6.48 -19.89 29.48
N LEU A 976 6.77 -20.08 28.20
CA LEU A 976 7.98 -19.57 27.55
C LEU A 976 7.98 -18.04 27.50
N TRP A 977 6.85 -17.45 27.18
CA TRP A 977 6.71 -16.01 27.15
C TRP A 977 6.84 -15.36 28.53
N ARG A 978 6.23 -15.96 29.56
CA ARG A 978 6.43 -15.51 30.96
C ARG A 978 7.90 -15.61 31.42
N LYS A 979 8.67 -16.58 30.94
CA LYS A 979 10.09 -16.73 31.26
C LYS A 979 11.00 -15.80 30.44
N LEU A 980 10.53 -15.23 29.33
CA LEU A 980 11.31 -14.33 28.47
C LEU A 980 11.02 -12.84 28.71
N VAL A 981 9.94 -12.51 29.43
CA VAL A 981 9.51 -11.14 29.71
C VAL A 981 9.71 -10.78 31.21
N VAL A 982 10.08 -11.74 32.05
CA VAL A 982 10.60 -11.51 33.41
C VAL A 982 12.11 -11.76 33.37
#